data_d77387e210530dcbb2b110941255d67b
#
_entry.id   d77387e210530dcbb2b110941255d67b
#
_cell.length_a   1.000
_cell.length_b   1.000
_cell.length_c   1.000
_cell.angle_alpha   90.00
_cell.angle_beta   90.00
_cell.angle_gamma   90.00
#
_symmetry.space_group_name_H-M   'P 1'
#
loop_
_entity.id
_entity.type
_entity.pdbx_description
1 polymer ?
#
loop_
_entity_poly.entity_id
_entity_poly.type
_entity_poly.pdbx_seq_one_letter_code
_entity_poly.pdbx_strand_id
1 'polypeptide(L)'
;MTLRHYRRALAAAMGAALLCVSLAAPSLAAPHSDTGDAALTTASATDEESAPISVVATRTDAIGDPLYVGDVVTVTFTYTNNTDGALTVFPVDSNLFGVLTTGAPNCRWHNLAAHTTKSCTSATHTVTQEDVAAGTFTPSATWAATRDRNGTDVIAGNFVSATDPITVAAGTRPAAPDPLETPTDYAIGDKVRLASPGLAGFNCHRIPALTTATNGWIIAAWDGRPDNCQDAPQANSIIYRISKDGGKSWTPIQTALAGTPGAAKVGYSDPSFVVDRTTGTIFMFSVKSYDAGLFQSHLGTDPTARNILHAHVVESHDNGETWVNPRTITDQVSAGYEGAWFTRFASSGEGIQLRYGTHAGRLIQQYAVANSGSTSLMAVSVYSDDHGATWKPGTPTEGSADENKVVELSDGRLLLNSRTQGTAGQRLEAISYDGGQTWGPFRHNWDLTDPRNNASIIRAFPDAPEGSARARVLLFSNANSSSARANGTIRVSYDDGFTWNDGTVFESGDMAYSTLHALADGTWGLLYESGGYKNIEFMRVDAAYLGLVDPGEDSAPAPQPAPEPAPEPAPDPTPDPQPAPEPAPAVNPAHWVNTGSGWKWQLEDSTYAMNQTVTIGEATYRFGADGYMVTGWDKTDGVWSYYNAYGARASGWVSDGGTWYYLEPSTGAMATGWTQVGGTGYLFSDTGTMLTGWQHAGGWYYLAPSGAMVTGWQNIGISWYYFGDDGRMATGWTSIAGRWYYFAPSGVWI
;
A
#
# COMPACT_ATOMS: atom_id res chain seq x y z
N MET A 1 -38.71 -1.26 -40.41
CA MET A 1 -39.51 -0.13 -40.97
C MET A 1 -38.78 1.14 -40.55
N THR A 2 -38.11 1.66 -41.56
CA THR A 2 -38.01 3.05 -42.07
C THR A 2 -37.44 4.07 -41.08
N LEU A 3 -36.16 4.45 -41.19
CA LEU A 3 -35.48 5.32 -42.20
C LEU A 3 -35.98 6.77 -42.22
N ARG A 4 -35.09 7.69 -41.95
CA ARG A 4 -34.54 8.80 -42.76
C ARG A 4 -34.25 10.04 -41.91
N HIS A 5 -33.01 10.45 -41.87
CA HIS A 5 -32.34 11.51 -42.66
C HIS A 5 -32.90 12.91 -42.48
N TYR A 6 -32.06 13.84 -42.06
CA TYR A 6 -31.72 15.00 -42.88
C TYR A 6 -30.36 15.62 -42.53
N ARG A 7 -29.66 15.92 -43.61
CA ARG A 7 -28.34 16.57 -43.70
C ARG A 7 -28.49 18.06 -44.04
N ARG A 8 -27.41 18.82 -43.79
CA ARG A 8 -26.93 20.05 -44.52
C ARG A 8 -27.57 21.37 -44.09
N ALA A 9 -26.90 22.54 -44.12
CA ALA A 9 -25.71 23.07 -44.81
C ALA A 9 -25.27 24.35 -44.09
N LEU A 10 -23.96 24.65 -44.03
CA LEU A 10 -23.16 25.52 -44.93
C LEU A 10 -23.50 27.00 -44.93
N ALA A 11 -22.54 27.82 -44.65
CA ALA A 11 -21.87 28.93 -45.33
C ALA A 11 -21.63 30.11 -44.38
N ALA A 12 -20.39 30.49 -44.12
CA ALA A 12 -19.49 31.39 -44.86
C ALA A 12 -19.96 32.88 -44.78
N ALA A 13 -19.18 33.82 -44.31
CA ALA A 13 -18.03 34.42 -44.92
C ALA A 13 -17.61 35.75 -44.22
N MET A 14 -16.32 36.06 -44.31
CA MET A 14 -15.67 37.38 -44.41
C MET A 14 -15.80 38.35 -43.21
N GLY A 15 -14.80 38.86 -42.59
CA GLY A 15 -13.56 39.44 -43.09
C GLY A 15 -13.55 40.95 -42.92
N ALA A 16 -12.64 41.46 -42.10
CA ALA A 16 -12.02 42.80 -42.37
C ALA A 16 -10.96 43.06 -41.27
N ALA A 17 -9.77 43.37 -41.74
CA ALA A 17 -8.66 43.95 -41.01
C ALA A 17 -8.83 45.48 -40.91
N LEU A 18 -8.25 46.10 -39.91
CA LEU A 18 -7.61 47.43 -39.92
C LEU A 18 -6.86 47.66 -38.60
N LEU A 19 -5.55 47.67 -38.63
CA LEU A 19 -4.57 48.77 -38.65
C LEU A 19 -4.58 49.73 -37.45
N CYS A 20 -3.43 49.65 -36.76
CA CYS A 20 -2.63 50.70 -36.12
C CYS A 20 -3.31 51.96 -35.59
N VAL A 21 -2.94 52.32 -34.32
CA VAL A 21 -2.21 53.57 -34.04
C VAL A 21 -1.55 53.48 -32.63
N SER A 22 -0.25 53.77 -32.62
CA SER A 22 0.58 54.03 -31.46
C SER A 22 0.25 55.39 -30.85
N LEU A 23 0.25 55.53 -29.54
CA LEU A 23 0.52 56.78 -28.83
C LEU A 23 1.31 56.53 -27.56
N ALA A 24 2.37 57.31 -27.40
CA ALA A 24 3.37 57.26 -26.37
C ALA A 24 3.01 58.08 -25.13
N ALA A 25 3.46 57.61 -23.99
CA ALA A 25 3.97 58.19 -22.74
C ALA A 25 3.36 59.43 -22.12
N PRO A 26 3.48 59.66 -20.79
CA PRO A 26 4.77 59.93 -20.19
C PRO A 26 5.03 59.30 -18.81
N SER A 27 6.33 59.32 -18.49
CA SER A 27 7.04 58.89 -17.32
C SER A 27 6.65 59.60 -16.03
N LEU A 28 6.72 58.86 -14.90
CA LEU A 28 7.11 59.41 -13.62
C LEU A 28 8.10 58.51 -12.92
N ALA A 29 9.14 59.10 -12.40
CA ALA A 29 10.40 58.53 -11.98
C ALA A 29 10.36 57.85 -10.59
N ALA A 30 11.26 56.92 -10.43
CA ALA A 30 11.94 56.15 -9.44
C ALA A 30 11.87 56.54 -7.94
N PRO A 31 12.27 55.64 -7.02
CA PRO A 31 13.71 55.48 -6.78
C PRO A 31 14.22 54.01 -6.70
N HIS A 32 15.51 53.93 -6.96
CA HIS A 32 16.40 52.79 -6.93
C HIS A 32 16.39 51.96 -5.65
N SER A 33 16.45 50.63 -5.80
CA SER A 33 17.26 49.80 -4.94
C SER A 33 18.03 48.83 -5.82
N ASP A 34 19.34 48.88 -5.71
CA ASP A 34 20.33 48.03 -6.31
C ASP A 34 20.07 46.55 -6.02
N THR A 35 19.96 45.75 -7.08
CA THR A 35 20.34 44.38 -7.04
C THR A 35 21.15 44.09 -8.31
N GLY A 36 22.43 43.82 -8.08
CA GLY A 36 23.41 43.70 -9.13
C GLY A 36 23.12 42.57 -10.09
N ASP A 37 23.03 42.92 -11.35
CA ASP A 37 23.28 42.07 -12.49
C ASP A 37 24.77 41.65 -12.45
N ALA A 38 25.01 40.40 -12.17
CA ALA A 38 26.35 39.81 -12.38
C ALA A 38 26.53 39.63 -13.86
N ALA A 39 27.10 40.66 -14.47
CA ALA A 39 27.55 40.60 -15.86
C ALA A 39 28.63 39.55 -16.02
N LEU A 40 28.43 38.67 -17.03
CA LEU A 40 29.47 37.80 -17.58
C LEU A 40 30.77 38.58 -17.74
N THR A 41 31.78 38.26 -16.96
CA THR A 41 33.13 38.66 -17.27
C THR A 41 33.68 37.75 -18.36
N THR A 42 33.68 38.24 -19.58
CA THR A 42 34.43 37.66 -20.67
C THR A 42 35.92 37.68 -20.31
N ALA A 43 36.51 36.50 -20.17
CA ALA A 43 37.95 36.36 -20.14
C ALA A 43 38.51 36.83 -21.49
N SER A 44 39.54 37.70 -21.42
CA SER A 44 40.27 38.31 -22.52
C SER A 44 40.73 37.28 -23.53
N ALA A 45 40.34 37.47 -24.79
CA ALA A 45 40.85 36.72 -25.93
C ALA A 45 42.34 37.03 -26.15
N THR A 46 43.16 36.04 -25.97
CA THR A 46 44.44 35.91 -26.71
C THR A 46 44.15 34.91 -27.85
N ASP A 47 44.68 35.15 -29.05
CA ASP A 47 44.53 34.37 -30.27
C ASP A 47 44.61 32.85 -30.02
N GLU A 48 43.45 32.20 -29.77
CA GLU A 48 43.32 30.75 -29.71
C GLU A 48 42.59 30.32 -31.00
N GLU A 49 43.29 29.50 -31.79
CA GLU A 49 42.70 28.60 -32.76
C GLU A 49 41.49 27.92 -32.07
N SER A 50 40.25 28.15 -32.52
CA SER A 50 39.03 27.75 -31.80
C SER A 50 39.11 26.26 -31.42
N ALA A 51 39.00 25.95 -30.14
CA ALA A 51 39.02 24.57 -29.66
C ALA A 51 38.09 23.68 -30.48
N PRO A 52 38.49 22.44 -30.85
CA PRO A 52 37.73 21.57 -31.73
C PRO A 52 36.33 21.20 -31.14
N ILE A 53 36.16 21.28 -29.84
CA ILE A 53 34.85 21.26 -29.17
C ILE A 53 34.80 22.40 -28.15
N SER A 54 33.61 22.97 -27.98
CA SER A 54 33.29 23.82 -26.84
C SER A 54 32.25 23.12 -25.98
N VAL A 55 32.42 23.16 -24.66
CA VAL A 55 31.45 22.57 -23.72
C VAL A 55 31.08 23.63 -22.69
N VAL A 56 29.78 23.82 -22.53
CA VAL A 56 29.19 24.77 -21.56
C VAL A 56 28.38 23.95 -20.54
N ALA A 57 28.67 24.12 -19.26
CA ALA A 57 27.91 23.59 -18.16
C ALA A 57 26.91 24.66 -17.68
N THR A 58 25.64 24.28 -17.53
CA THR A 58 24.58 25.17 -17.03
C THR A 58 23.80 24.47 -15.95
N ARG A 59 23.69 25.07 -14.78
CA ARG A 59 22.80 24.62 -13.73
C ARG A 59 21.35 24.82 -14.16
N THR A 60 20.52 23.78 -14.04
CA THR A 60 19.13 23.77 -14.55
C THR A 60 18.09 23.38 -13.51
N ASP A 61 18.49 23.10 -12.24
CA ASP A 61 17.53 22.94 -11.16
C ASP A 61 16.91 24.30 -10.77
N ALA A 62 15.79 24.23 -10.06
CA ALA A 62 15.09 25.41 -9.55
C ALA A 62 15.47 25.75 -8.08
N ILE A 63 16.53 25.13 -7.56
CA ILE A 63 16.92 25.27 -6.15
C ILE A 63 17.72 26.56 -5.98
N GLY A 64 17.29 27.44 -5.07
CA GLY A 64 18.01 28.67 -4.75
C GLY A 64 19.26 28.42 -3.89
N ASP A 65 20.24 29.34 -3.97
CA ASP A 65 21.41 29.34 -3.10
C ASP A 65 21.10 29.95 -1.71
N PRO A 66 21.81 29.52 -0.65
CA PRO A 66 22.77 28.44 -0.62
C PRO A 66 22.09 27.06 -0.70
N LEU A 67 22.86 26.05 -1.14
CA LEU A 67 22.44 24.65 -1.09
C LEU A 67 22.63 24.08 0.32
N TYR A 68 21.87 23.02 0.63
CA TYR A 68 21.91 22.29 1.90
C TYR A 68 22.10 20.80 1.63
N VAL A 69 22.54 20.04 2.64
CA VAL A 69 22.68 18.57 2.54
C VAL A 69 21.37 17.95 2.06
N GLY A 70 21.47 17.09 1.06
CA GLY A 70 20.34 16.42 0.41
C GLY A 70 19.73 17.17 -0.78
N ASP A 71 20.06 18.43 -1.02
CA ASP A 71 19.67 19.12 -2.25
C ASP A 71 20.30 18.44 -3.47
N VAL A 72 19.53 18.31 -4.54
CA VAL A 72 19.99 17.67 -5.78
C VAL A 72 20.22 18.72 -6.85
N VAL A 73 21.49 19.01 -7.13
CA VAL A 73 21.87 19.91 -8.22
C VAL A 73 21.75 19.19 -9.55
N THR A 74 21.12 19.83 -10.52
CA THR A 74 21.03 19.31 -11.90
C THR A 74 21.81 20.23 -12.84
N VAL A 75 22.68 19.62 -13.66
CA VAL A 75 23.52 20.34 -14.63
C VAL A 75 23.28 19.79 -16.03
N THR A 76 23.10 20.71 -16.97
CA THR A 76 23.07 20.40 -18.40
C THR A 76 24.41 20.78 -19.01
N PHE A 77 25.06 19.82 -19.68
CA PHE A 77 26.24 20.09 -20.50
C PHE A 77 25.85 20.23 -21.95
N THR A 78 26.15 21.37 -22.55
CA THR A 78 25.93 21.62 -23.97
C THR A 78 27.30 21.64 -24.66
N TYR A 79 27.50 20.77 -25.65
CA TYR A 79 28.76 20.65 -26.39
C TYR A 79 28.53 20.86 -27.89
N THR A 80 29.46 21.62 -28.48
CA THR A 80 29.43 22.02 -29.89
C THR A 80 30.69 21.50 -30.60
N ASN A 81 30.49 20.86 -31.72
CA ASN A 81 31.57 20.50 -32.64
C ASN A 81 31.95 21.71 -33.47
N ASN A 82 33.11 22.26 -33.28
CA ASN A 82 33.59 23.44 -33.99
C ASN A 82 34.42 23.10 -35.26
N THR A 83 34.54 21.82 -35.60
CA THR A 83 35.32 21.36 -36.77
C THR A 83 34.44 21.12 -38.00
N ASP A 84 35.07 21.05 -39.17
CA ASP A 84 34.45 20.75 -40.45
C ASP A 84 34.12 19.26 -40.67
N GLY A 85 34.47 18.39 -39.69
CA GLY A 85 34.23 16.95 -39.74
C GLY A 85 33.36 16.45 -38.60
N ALA A 86 32.80 15.26 -38.74
CA ALA A 86 32.03 14.65 -37.68
C ALA A 86 32.94 14.12 -36.55
N LEU A 87 32.52 14.31 -35.30
CA LEU A 87 33.23 13.89 -34.10
C LEU A 87 32.45 12.94 -33.22
N THR A 88 33.12 12.09 -32.49
CA THR A 88 32.59 11.40 -31.30
C THR A 88 33.01 12.18 -30.08
N VAL A 89 32.04 12.67 -29.28
CA VAL A 89 32.31 13.44 -28.06
C VAL A 89 31.81 12.61 -26.87
N PHE A 90 32.58 12.53 -25.81
CA PHE A 90 32.23 11.76 -24.63
C PHE A 90 32.94 12.30 -23.36
N PRO A 91 32.32 12.13 -22.18
CA PRO A 91 32.94 12.48 -20.91
C PRO A 91 34.00 11.44 -20.53
N VAL A 92 35.08 11.92 -19.90
CA VAL A 92 36.19 11.10 -19.41
C VAL A 92 36.16 11.00 -17.89
N ASP A 93 35.75 12.09 -17.22
CA ASP A 93 35.65 12.19 -15.78
C ASP A 93 34.53 13.19 -15.40
N SER A 94 33.90 13.02 -14.25
CA SER A 94 32.92 13.95 -13.73
C SER A 94 32.67 13.71 -12.24
N ASN A 95 32.37 14.76 -11.50
CA ASN A 95 31.90 14.70 -10.13
C ASN A 95 30.36 14.67 -10.04
N LEU A 96 29.67 14.42 -11.16
CA LEU A 96 28.22 14.37 -11.25
C LEU A 96 27.75 12.96 -11.62
N PHE A 97 26.71 12.48 -10.94
CA PHE A 97 26.03 11.25 -11.29
C PHE A 97 25.29 11.40 -12.64
N GLY A 98 25.19 10.31 -13.41
CA GLY A 98 24.49 10.30 -14.70
C GLY A 98 25.33 10.75 -15.90
N VAL A 99 26.50 11.37 -15.70
CA VAL A 99 27.46 11.70 -16.79
C VAL A 99 28.25 10.46 -17.21
N LEU A 100 28.73 9.71 -16.21
CA LEU A 100 29.45 8.45 -16.39
C LEU A 100 28.64 7.33 -15.72
N THR A 101 28.22 6.34 -16.48
CA THR A 101 27.62 5.10 -15.94
C THR A 101 28.47 3.90 -16.27
N THR A 102 28.46 2.88 -15.41
CA THR A 102 29.17 1.62 -15.65
C THR A 102 28.74 0.99 -16.96
N GLY A 103 29.63 0.99 -17.95
CA GLY A 103 29.44 0.33 -19.24
C GLY A 103 29.07 1.21 -20.43
N ALA A 104 28.50 2.39 -20.28
CA ALA A 104 28.28 3.37 -21.33
C ALA A 104 28.04 4.75 -20.72
N PRO A 105 28.89 5.77 -21.02
CA PRO A 105 28.63 7.12 -20.53
C PRO A 105 27.36 7.68 -21.13
N ASN A 106 26.46 8.18 -20.29
CA ASN A 106 25.15 8.74 -20.70
C ASN A 106 25.29 9.92 -21.66
N CYS A 107 26.37 10.68 -21.53
CA CYS A 107 26.60 11.89 -22.29
C CYS A 107 27.53 11.65 -23.50
N ARG A 108 27.56 10.42 -24.01
CA ARG A 108 28.37 10.10 -25.20
C ARG A 108 27.55 10.34 -26.49
N TRP A 109 28.15 11.06 -27.45
CA TRP A 109 27.56 11.30 -28.74
C TRP A 109 28.47 10.83 -29.89
N HIS A 110 28.01 9.86 -30.64
CA HIS A 110 28.73 9.37 -31.82
C HIS A 110 28.30 10.15 -33.06
N ASN A 111 29.31 10.49 -33.90
CA ASN A 111 29.06 11.11 -35.18
C ASN A 111 28.31 12.47 -35.07
N LEU A 112 28.72 13.32 -34.11
CA LEU A 112 28.26 14.69 -34.00
C LEU A 112 28.72 15.45 -35.25
N ALA A 113 27.78 15.85 -36.10
CA ALA A 113 28.10 16.51 -37.36
C ALA A 113 28.85 17.83 -37.15
N ALA A 114 29.59 18.26 -38.17
CA ALA A 114 30.27 19.54 -38.17
C ALA A 114 29.34 20.68 -37.75
N HIS A 115 29.87 21.60 -36.94
CA HIS A 115 29.16 22.81 -36.48
C HIS A 115 27.77 22.54 -35.82
N THR A 116 27.59 21.38 -35.21
CA THR A 116 26.32 21.05 -34.50
C THR A 116 26.52 20.99 -33.00
N THR A 117 25.43 21.28 -32.28
CA THR A 117 25.36 21.30 -30.82
C THR A 117 24.46 20.19 -30.31
N LYS A 118 24.85 19.58 -29.20
CA LYS A 118 24.04 18.60 -28.44
C LYS A 118 24.13 18.87 -26.94
N SER A 119 23.13 18.37 -26.20
CA SER A 119 23.09 18.54 -24.75
C SER A 119 22.98 17.19 -24.05
N CYS A 120 23.58 17.10 -22.88
CA CYS A 120 23.42 16.06 -21.88
C CYS A 120 22.71 16.65 -20.66
N THR A 121 21.51 16.17 -20.35
CA THR A 121 20.58 16.79 -19.39
C THR A 121 20.36 15.99 -18.11
N SER A 122 21.11 14.91 -17.89
CA SER A 122 20.89 13.97 -16.77
C SER A 122 22.01 14.00 -15.72
N ALA A 123 22.80 15.05 -15.67
CA ALA A 123 23.91 15.16 -14.73
C ALA A 123 23.39 15.73 -13.39
N THR A 124 23.57 14.97 -12.31
CA THR A 124 23.10 15.37 -10.97
C THR A 124 24.19 15.19 -9.92
N HIS A 125 24.10 15.96 -8.83
CA HIS A 125 24.87 15.76 -7.61
C HIS A 125 23.95 15.98 -6.41
N THR A 126 23.99 15.06 -5.45
CA THR A 126 23.31 15.25 -4.16
C THR A 126 24.31 15.85 -3.19
N VAL A 127 23.99 17.01 -2.66
CA VAL A 127 24.85 17.74 -1.71
C VAL A 127 25.09 16.92 -0.45
N THR A 128 26.34 16.74 -0.09
CA THR A 128 26.79 15.90 1.02
C THR A 128 27.31 16.72 2.20
N GLN A 129 27.61 16.07 3.32
CA GLN A 129 28.31 16.70 4.46
C GLN A 129 29.73 17.13 4.08
N GLU A 130 30.37 16.52 3.09
CA GLU A 130 31.66 16.88 2.61
C GLU A 130 31.62 18.24 1.85
N ASP A 131 30.56 18.44 1.05
CA ASP A 131 30.29 19.72 0.39
C ASP A 131 30.03 20.85 1.40
N VAL A 132 29.33 20.54 2.48
CA VAL A 132 29.15 21.49 3.62
C VAL A 132 30.50 21.85 4.26
N ALA A 133 31.35 20.87 4.48
CA ALA A 133 32.70 21.11 5.04
C ALA A 133 33.58 21.92 4.09
N ALA A 134 33.41 21.77 2.78
CA ALA A 134 34.09 22.57 1.75
C ALA A 134 33.49 23.98 1.60
N GLY A 135 32.24 24.19 2.01
CA GLY A 135 31.49 25.45 1.89
C GLY A 135 31.03 25.78 0.46
N THR A 136 31.45 25.03 -0.52
CA THR A 136 31.07 25.18 -1.94
C THR A 136 31.14 23.84 -2.67
N PHE A 137 30.32 23.70 -3.70
CA PHE A 137 30.38 22.62 -4.67
C PHE A 137 30.51 23.18 -6.08
N THR A 138 31.46 22.64 -6.89
CA THR A 138 31.62 23.05 -8.28
C THR A 138 31.32 21.88 -9.20
N PRO A 139 30.12 21.82 -9.83
CA PRO A 139 29.80 20.82 -10.83
C PRO A 139 30.77 20.86 -12.01
N SER A 140 31.39 19.72 -12.36
CA SER A 140 32.36 19.67 -13.45
C SER A 140 32.37 18.32 -14.20
N ALA A 141 32.80 18.38 -15.45
CA ALA A 141 33.09 17.18 -16.24
C ALA A 141 34.31 17.44 -17.19
N THR A 142 35.07 16.40 -17.41
CA THR A 142 36.16 16.40 -18.39
C THR A 142 35.74 15.62 -19.63
N TRP A 143 36.00 16.17 -20.80
CA TRP A 143 35.51 15.66 -22.09
C TRP A 143 36.68 15.32 -23.03
N ALA A 144 36.43 14.38 -23.95
CA ALA A 144 37.30 14.05 -25.05
C ALA A 144 36.55 14.03 -26.38
N ALA A 145 37.24 14.30 -27.46
CA ALA A 145 36.73 14.19 -28.81
C ALA A 145 37.64 13.34 -29.69
N THR A 146 37.04 12.46 -30.51
CA THR A 146 37.73 11.58 -31.45
C THR A 146 37.08 11.63 -32.83
N ARG A 147 37.88 11.38 -33.90
CA ARG A 147 37.33 11.25 -35.27
C ARG A 147 36.70 9.88 -35.52
N ASP A 148 37.08 8.89 -34.74
CA ASP A 148 36.56 7.52 -34.87
C ASP A 148 35.60 7.16 -33.73
N ARG A 149 34.78 6.12 -33.96
CA ARG A 149 33.83 5.61 -32.97
C ARG A 149 34.48 4.91 -31.78
N ASN A 150 35.70 4.43 -31.96
CA ASN A 150 36.39 3.59 -31.00
C ASN A 150 37.19 4.39 -29.98
N GLY A 151 37.32 5.70 -30.16
CA GLY A 151 38.08 6.56 -29.25
C GLY A 151 39.58 6.50 -29.42
N THR A 152 40.10 6.05 -30.58
CA THR A 152 41.51 5.85 -30.85
C THR A 152 42.18 7.01 -31.60
N ASP A 153 41.42 7.73 -32.44
CA ASP A 153 41.90 8.91 -33.16
C ASP A 153 41.53 10.20 -32.37
N VAL A 154 42.21 10.44 -31.27
CA VAL A 154 41.98 11.60 -30.39
C VAL A 154 42.42 12.89 -31.09
N ILE A 155 41.56 13.88 -31.18
CA ILE A 155 41.80 15.13 -31.90
C ILE A 155 42.58 16.14 -31.04
N ALA A 156 42.27 16.20 -29.75
CA ALA A 156 42.89 17.12 -28.80
C ALA A 156 42.66 16.62 -27.36
N GLY A 157 43.38 17.20 -26.40
CA GLY A 157 43.36 16.85 -25.00
C GLY A 157 41.97 16.98 -24.30
N ASN A 158 41.96 16.68 -23.04
CA ASN A 158 40.75 16.75 -22.21
C ASN A 158 40.24 18.20 -22.10
N PHE A 159 38.98 18.38 -22.40
CA PHE A 159 38.29 19.65 -22.24
C PHE A 159 37.55 19.62 -20.90
N VAL A 160 37.74 20.64 -20.06
CA VAL A 160 37.05 20.75 -18.77
C VAL A 160 35.95 21.78 -18.90
N SER A 161 34.79 21.40 -18.47
CA SER A 161 33.68 22.33 -18.28
C SER A 161 33.23 22.32 -16.81
N ALA A 162 32.95 23.47 -16.26
CA ALA A 162 32.44 23.64 -14.91
C ALA A 162 31.42 24.76 -14.87
N THR A 163 30.51 24.74 -13.93
CA THR A 163 29.74 25.92 -13.54
C THR A 163 30.55 26.77 -12.55
N ASP A 164 30.04 27.95 -12.24
CA ASP A 164 30.52 28.68 -11.07
C ASP A 164 30.34 27.85 -9.78
N PRO A 165 31.21 28.04 -8.78
CA PRO A 165 31.07 27.40 -7.48
C PRO A 165 29.75 27.78 -6.83
N ILE A 166 29.01 26.81 -6.35
CA ILE A 166 27.70 26.97 -5.68
C ILE A 166 27.95 26.97 -4.18
N THR A 167 27.45 27.96 -3.46
CA THR A 167 27.57 28.03 -2.00
C THR A 167 26.78 26.91 -1.33
N VAL A 168 27.40 26.22 -0.39
CA VAL A 168 26.76 25.17 0.42
C VAL A 168 26.76 25.61 1.88
N ALA A 169 25.60 25.56 2.54
CA ALA A 169 25.43 25.97 3.93
C ALA A 169 25.21 24.77 4.85
N ALA A 170 25.64 24.91 6.11
CA ALA A 170 25.33 23.95 7.16
C ALA A 170 23.85 24.11 7.63
N GLY A 171 23.27 23.00 8.08
CA GLY A 171 21.91 22.95 8.57
C GLY A 171 20.90 22.45 7.53
N THR A 172 19.64 22.66 7.79
CA THR A 172 18.55 22.30 6.88
C THR A 172 18.03 23.54 6.16
N ARG A 173 17.60 23.37 4.90
CA ARG A 173 16.98 24.48 4.15
C ARG A 173 15.78 25.02 4.93
N PRO A 174 15.67 26.36 5.11
CA PRO A 174 14.47 26.97 5.69
C PRO A 174 13.24 26.57 4.86
N ALA A 175 12.19 26.11 5.51
CA ALA A 175 10.93 25.82 4.83
C ALA A 175 10.36 27.09 4.21
N ALA A 176 9.89 27.02 2.96
CA ALA A 176 9.07 28.08 2.39
C ALA A 176 7.77 28.17 3.20
N PRO A 177 7.22 29.39 3.43
CA PRO A 177 5.98 29.54 4.15
C PRO A 177 4.86 28.74 3.48
N ASP A 178 4.17 27.90 4.25
CA ASP A 178 3.05 27.11 3.75
C ASP A 178 1.82 28.03 3.59
N PRO A 179 1.20 28.08 2.40
CA PRO A 179 -0.03 28.84 2.21
C PRO A 179 -1.26 28.24 2.91
N LEU A 180 -1.16 27.00 3.45
CA LEU A 180 -2.24 26.38 4.22
C LEU A 180 -2.07 26.69 5.70
N GLU A 181 -3.03 27.43 6.27
CA GLU A 181 -3.09 27.65 7.71
C GLU A 181 -3.34 26.32 8.42
N THR A 182 -2.38 25.87 9.21
CA THR A 182 -2.57 24.75 10.13
C THR A 182 -3.27 25.24 11.39
N PRO A 183 -4.32 24.56 11.88
CA PRO A 183 -4.95 24.91 13.14
C PRO A 183 -3.93 24.90 14.28
N THR A 184 -3.88 25.94 15.11
CA THR A 184 -2.95 26.04 16.24
C THR A 184 -3.28 25.06 17.38
N ASP A 185 -4.53 24.55 17.42
CA ASP A 185 -5.06 23.64 18.44
C ASP A 185 -5.64 22.38 17.80
N TYR A 186 -4.80 21.61 17.08
CA TYR A 186 -5.21 20.38 16.41
C TYR A 186 -5.53 19.27 17.43
N ALA A 187 -6.80 18.86 17.48
CA ALA A 187 -7.31 17.81 18.34
C ALA A 187 -7.57 16.50 17.59
N ILE A 188 -7.80 15.42 18.33
CA ILE A 188 -8.27 14.14 17.78
C ILE A 188 -9.63 14.35 17.09
N GLY A 189 -9.77 13.87 15.86
CA GLY A 189 -10.97 14.02 15.05
C GLY A 189 -11.00 15.28 14.18
N ASP A 190 -10.09 16.24 14.38
CA ASP A 190 -9.98 17.42 13.53
C ASP A 190 -9.41 17.07 12.16
N LYS A 191 -9.91 17.76 11.13
CA LYS A 191 -9.51 17.56 9.74
C LYS A 191 -8.51 18.63 9.33
N VAL A 192 -7.37 18.20 8.78
CA VAL A 192 -6.37 19.09 8.17
C VAL A 192 -6.40 18.88 6.67
N ARG A 193 -6.69 19.92 5.91
CA ARG A 193 -6.68 19.87 4.45
C ARG A 193 -5.26 19.98 3.94
N LEU A 194 -4.76 18.89 3.34
CA LEU A 194 -3.41 18.84 2.77
C LEU A 194 -3.37 19.28 1.31
N ALA A 195 -4.48 19.15 0.58
CA ALA A 195 -4.57 19.63 -0.79
C ALA A 195 -6.00 19.96 -1.21
N SER A 196 -6.11 20.94 -2.13
CA SER A 196 -7.35 21.34 -2.81
C SER A 196 -7.05 21.72 -4.25
N PRO A 197 -8.05 21.75 -5.17
CA PRO A 197 -7.83 22.07 -6.57
C PRO A 197 -7.09 23.40 -6.77
N GLY A 198 -6.10 23.37 -7.68
CA GLY A 198 -5.24 24.51 -8.00
C GLY A 198 -3.99 24.63 -7.13
N LEU A 199 -3.91 23.93 -6.00
CA LEU A 199 -2.75 23.98 -5.14
C LEU A 199 -1.53 23.35 -5.83
N ALA A 200 -0.37 23.99 -5.74
CA ALA A 200 0.88 23.60 -6.39
C ALA A 200 0.77 23.38 -7.92
N GLY A 201 -0.21 24.02 -8.58
CA GLY A 201 -0.43 23.93 -10.02
C GLY A 201 -1.20 22.69 -10.49
N PHE A 202 -1.77 21.90 -9.57
CA PHE A 202 -2.55 20.70 -9.90
C PHE A 202 -4.06 20.96 -9.74
N ASN A 203 -4.83 20.71 -10.79
CA ASN A 203 -6.28 20.92 -10.80
C ASN A 203 -7.05 19.83 -10.06
N CYS A 204 -6.39 18.68 -9.81
CA CYS A 204 -6.99 17.56 -9.09
C CYS A 204 -5.94 16.83 -8.23
N HIS A 205 -6.34 16.41 -7.04
CA HIS A 205 -5.54 15.66 -6.09
C HIS A 205 -6.25 14.36 -5.77
N ARG A 206 -5.60 13.21 -5.99
CA ARG A 206 -6.22 11.90 -5.81
C ARG A 206 -5.24 10.87 -5.26
N ILE A 207 -5.77 9.72 -4.85
CA ILE A 207 -5.03 8.50 -4.54
C ILE A 207 -4.09 8.67 -3.34
N PRO A 208 -4.65 8.74 -2.12
CA PRO A 208 -3.88 8.96 -0.90
C PRO A 208 -3.05 7.74 -0.52
N ALA A 209 -1.81 7.99 -0.09
CA ALA A 209 -0.89 7.04 0.53
C ALA A 209 -0.32 7.68 1.81
N LEU A 210 -0.23 6.89 2.88
CA LEU A 210 0.22 7.36 4.19
C LEU A 210 1.17 6.34 4.81
N THR A 211 2.25 6.81 5.42
CA THR A 211 3.15 5.97 6.22
C THR A 211 3.88 6.78 7.28
N THR A 212 4.61 6.09 8.17
CA THR A 212 5.57 6.72 9.08
C THR A 212 6.97 6.21 8.82
N ALA A 213 7.92 7.13 8.76
CA ALA A 213 9.33 6.81 8.79
C ALA A 213 9.73 6.23 10.16
N THR A 214 10.88 5.57 10.24
CA THR A 214 11.38 4.95 11.48
C THR A 214 11.67 5.95 12.59
N ASN A 215 11.84 7.24 12.26
CA ASN A 215 11.97 8.33 13.23
C ASN A 215 10.62 8.91 13.71
N GLY A 216 9.49 8.34 13.28
CA GLY A 216 8.14 8.76 13.66
C GLY A 216 7.55 9.90 12.80
N TRP A 217 8.25 10.40 11.78
CA TRP A 217 7.69 11.39 10.87
C TRP A 217 6.61 10.78 9.99
N ILE A 218 5.52 11.52 9.79
CA ILE A 218 4.41 11.07 8.95
C ILE A 218 4.64 11.59 7.53
N ILE A 219 4.51 10.71 6.54
CA ILE A 219 4.64 11.03 5.12
C ILE A 219 3.30 10.76 4.45
N ALA A 220 2.69 11.79 3.89
CA ALA A 220 1.47 11.73 3.10
C ALA A 220 1.79 12.01 1.64
N ALA A 221 1.45 11.11 0.73
CA ALA A 221 1.65 11.27 -0.70
C ALA A 221 0.35 11.03 -1.47
N TRP A 222 0.26 11.62 -2.67
CA TRP A 222 -0.91 11.46 -3.55
C TRP A 222 -0.57 11.89 -4.98
N ASP A 223 -1.48 11.61 -5.92
CA ASP A 223 -1.39 12.10 -7.29
C ASP A 223 -1.67 13.59 -7.34
N GLY A 224 -0.74 14.38 -7.87
CA GLY A 224 -0.97 15.70 -8.40
C GLY A 224 -1.29 15.63 -9.88
N ARG A 225 -2.54 15.92 -10.26
CA ARG A 225 -3.06 15.80 -11.62
C ARG A 225 -3.23 17.20 -12.23
N PRO A 226 -2.45 17.54 -13.27
CA PRO A 226 -2.39 18.93 -13.74
C PRO A 226 -3.67 19.38 -14.45
N ASP A 227 -4.29 18.54 -15.27
CA ASP A 227 -5.37 18.95 -16.16
C ASP A 227 -6.76 18.65 -15.58
N ASN A 228 -6.97 17.42 -15.12
CA ASN A 228 -8.27 16.92 -14.64
C ASN A 228 -8.07 15.70 -13.72
N CYS A 229 -9.18 15.12 -13.22
CA CYS A 229 -9.13 13.96 -12.33
C CYS A 229 -9.01 12.60 -13.02
N GLN A 230 -8.72 12.52 -14.31
CA GLN A 230 -8.60 11.25 -15.03
C GLN A 230 -7.34 10.48 -14.65
N ASP A 231 -7.43 9.16 -14.70
CA ASP A 231 -6.32 8.24 -14.45
C ASP A 231 -5.31 8.24 -15.61
N ALA A 232 -4.25 7.44 -15.50
CA ALA A 232 -3.27 7.24 -16.56
C ALA A 232 -3.96 6.92 -17.93
N PRO A 233 -3.45 7.44 -19.05
CA PRO A 233 -2.13 8.05 -19.27
C PRO A 233 -2.17 9.59 -19.25
N GLN A 234 -1.97 10.20 -18.12
CA GLN A 234 -1.86 11.65 -17.94
C GLN A 234 -0.45 12.03 -17.46
N ALA A 235 -0.09 13.31 -17.51
CA ALA A 235 1.17 13.82 -16.96
C ALA A 235 1.09 14.02 -15.43
N ASN A 236 0.53 13.05 -14.73
CA ASN A 236 0.39 13.09 -13.28
C ASN A 236 1.75 13.04 -12.59
N SER A 237 1.87 13.67 -11.45
CA SER A 237 3.05 13.66 -10.58
C SER A 237 2.72 13.00 -9.26
N ILE A 238 3.69 12.35 -8.62
CA ILE A 238 3.55 11.98 -7.21
C ILE A 238 4.10 13.13 -6.37
N ILE A 239 3.23 13.71 -5.57
CA ILE A 239 3.53 14.82 -4.66
C ILE A 239 3.28 14.40 -3.22
N TYR A 240 3.95 15.06 -2.27
CA TYR A 240 3.90 14.64 -0.88
C TYR A 240 4.13 15.80 0.09
N ARG A 241 3.81 15.57 1.35
CA ARG A 241 4.11 16.42 2.51
C ARG A 241 4.62 15.54 3.66
N ILE A 242 5.41 16.13 4.53
CA ILE A 242 5.91 15.49 5.75
C ILE A 242 5.40 16.26 6.96
N SER A 243 4.93 15.54 7.97
CA SER A 243 4.72 16.08 9.30
C SER A 243 5.77 15.54 10.25
N LYS A 244 6.45 16.43 10.96
CA LYS A 244 7.50 16.11 11.95
C LYS A 244 6.99 16.18 13.39
N ASP A 245 5.73 16.53 13.59
CA ASP A 245 5.10 16.82 14.87
C ASP A 245 3.79 16.05 15.11
N GLY A 246 3.67 14.89 14.48
CA GLY A 246 2.52 13.99 14.66
C GLY A 246 1.26 14.45 13.93
N GLY A 247 1.36 15.11 12.79
CA GLY A 247 0.23 15.55 11.96
C GLY A 247 -0.30 16.94 12.27
N LYS A 248 0.34 17.66 13.21
CA LYS A 248 -0.10 19.03 13.60
C LYS A 248 0.28 20.07 12.56
N SER A 249 1.48 19.95 11.99
CA SER A 249 1.93 20.80 10.89
C SER A 249 2.55 19.97 9.77
N TRP A 250 2.59 20.53 8.57
CA TRP A 250 3.03 19.84 7.37
C TRP A 250 3.96 20.72 6.54
N THR A 251 4.99 20.13 5.96
CA THR A 251 5.84 20.82 4.99
C THR A 251 5.02 21.34 3.81
N PRO A 252 5.51 22.34 3.05
CA PRO A 252 4.97 22.62 1.73
C PRO A 252 4.90 21.37 0.85
N ILE A 253 4.02 21.38 -0.18
CA ILE A 253 3.96 20.30 -1.16
C ILE A 253 5.32 20.19 -1.86
N GLN A 254 5.83 18.97 -1.90
CA GLN A 254 7.04 18.57 -2.59
C GLN A 254 6.71 17.56 -3.68
N THR A 255 7.56 17.44 -4.68
CA THR A 255 7.38 16.48 -5.79
C THR A 255 8.41 15.38 -5.67
N ALA A 256 7.94 14.14 -5.51
CA ALA A 256 8.79 12.96 -5.52
C ALA A 256 9.06 12.47 -6.95
N LEU A 257 8.04 12.45 -7.80
CA LEU A 257 8.10 12.03 -9.19
C LEU A 257 7.35 13.04 -10.08
N ALA A 258 8.06 13.77 -10.92
CA ALA A 258 7.47 14.80 -11.77
C ALA A 258 6.95 14.21 -13.08
N GLY A 259 5.66 14.42 -13.36
CA GLY A 259 5.07 14.17 -14.67
C GLY A 259 5.55 15.18 -15.71
N THR A 260 5.59 14.77 -16.97
CA THR A 260 5.98 15.64 -18.10
C THR A 260 4.88 15.62 -19.14
N PRO A 261 4.33 16.77 -19.54
CA PRO A 261 3.30 16.85 -20.58
C PRO A 261 3.89 16.85 -22.00
N GLY A 262 3.01 16.82 -23.00
CA GLY A 262 3.37 16.98 -24.41
C GLY A 262 3.86 15.71 -25.09
N ALA A 263 4.69 15.85 -26.15
CA ALA A 263 5.15 14.72 -26.96
C ALA A 263 6.05 13.74 -26.19
N ALA A 264 6.75 14.23 -25.18
CA ALA A 264 7.58 13.41 -24.29
C ALA A 264 6.82 12.98 -23.02
N LYS A 265 5.48 12.91 -23.09
CA LYS A 265 4.64 12.63 -21.93
C LYS A 265 5.13 11.43 -21.12
N VAL A 266 5.25 11.66 -19.83
CA VAL A 266 5.40 10.65 -18.81
C VAL A 266 4.53 11.05 -17.62
N GLY A 267 3.90 10.09 -16.97
CA GLY A 267 3.11 10.31 -15.76
C GLY A 267 3.35 9.25 -14.72
N TYR A 268 3.15 9.61 -13.48
CA TYR A 268 3.24 8.75 -12.31
C TYR A 268 1.97 8.84 -11.49
N SER A 269 1.42 7.70 -11.09
CA SER A 269 0.16 7.62 -10.34
C SER A 269 0.20 6.49 -9.32
N ASP A 270 -0.78 6.47 -8.42
CA ASP A 270 -1.05 5.39 -7.47
C ASP A 270 0.12 5.14 -6.50
N PRO A 271 0.55 6.15 -5.69
CA PRO A 271 1.61 5.96 -4.73
C PRO A 271 1.24 4.91 -3.68
N SER A 272 2.21 4.08 -3.30
CA SER A 272 2.09 3.11 -2.22
C SER A 272 3.41 2.95 -1.50
N PHE A 273 3.40 2.99 -0.17
CA PHE A 273 4.60 2.90 0.63
C PHE A 273 4.85 1.48 1.14
N VAL A 274 6.12 1.11 1.23
CA VAL A 274 6.60 -0.02 2.04
C VAL A 274 7.82 0.46 2.83
N VAL A 275 7.78 0.32 4.14
CA VAL A 275 8.89 0.72 5.01
C VAL A 275 9.64 -0.53 5.47
N ASP A 276 10.91 -0.61 5.14
CA ASP A 276 11.81 -1.58 5.76
C ASP A 276 12.31 -1.03 7.09
N ARG A 277 11.71 -1.48 8.16
CA ARG A 277 12.01 -1.04 9.52
C ARG A 277 13.38 -1.49 10.01
N THR A 278 14.01 -2.46 9.32
CA THR A 278 15.35 -2.95 9.63
C THR A 278 16.43 -1.97 9.15
N THR A 279 16.26 -1.45 7.92
CA THR A 279 17.23 -0.53 7.30
C THR A 279 16.83 0.93 7.41
N GLY A 280 15.55 1.22 7.69
CA GLY A 280 14.98 2.57 7.64
C GLY A 280 14.62 3.03 6.23
N THR A 281 14.82 2.20 5.21
CA THR A 281 14.51 2.54 3.82
C THR A 281 13.00 2.57 3.60
N ILE A 282 12.53 3.64 2.96
CA ILE A 282 11.14 3.80 2.54
C ILE A 282 11.09 3.60 1.03
N PHE A 283 10.33 2.60 0.59
CA PHE A 283 10.02 2.38 -0.82
C PHE A 283 8.69 3.05 -1.15
N MET A 284 8.64 3.81 -2.24
CA MET A 284 7.40 4.32 -2.79
C MET A 284 7.20 3.76 -4.18
N PHE A 285 6.24 2.85 -4.30
CA PHE A 285 5.80 2.26 -5.56
C PHE A 285 4.85 3.21 -6.26
N SER A 286 4.83 3.12 -7.58
CA SER A 286 3.90 3.88 -8.43
C SER A 286 3.69 3.20 -9.77
N VAL A 287 2.67 3.61 -10.46
CA VAL A 287 2.49 3.36 -11.88
C VAL A 287 3.29 4.42 -12.65
N LYS A 288 4.08 3.99 -13.64
CA LYS A 288 4.68 4.89 -14.62
C LYS A 288 4.04 4.64 -15.98
N SER A 289 3.44 5.67 -16.58
CA SER A 289 2.76 5.60 -17.85
C SER A 289 3.33 6.60 -18.85
N TYR A 290 3.24 6.23 -20.13
CA TYR A 290 3.51 7.13 -21.24
C TYR A 290 2.23 7.37 -22.06
N ASP A 291 1.89 6.47 -22.98
CA ASP A 291 0.75 6.63 -23.90
C ASP A 291 -0.38 5.64 -23.62
N ALA A 292 -0.15 4.64 -22.77
CA ALA A 292 -1.14 3.61 -22.42
C ALA A 292 -1.61 3.74 -20.96
N GLY A 293 -2.92 3.60 -20.76
CA GLY A 293 -3.54 3.41 -19.45
C GLY A 293 -3.74 1.92 -19.14
N LEU A 294 -4.52 1.64 -18.07
CA LEU A 294 -4.68 0.30 -17.52
C LEU A 294 -5.05 -0.77 -18.56
N PHE A 295 -6.13 -0.57 -19.30
CA PHE A 295 -6.64 -1.55 -20.27
C PHE A 295 -6.15 -1.31 -21.71
N GLN A 296 -5.33 -0.29 -21.94
CA GLN A 296 -4.65 -0.01 -23.21
C GLN A 296 -3.19 -0.45 -23.22
N SER A 297 -2.71 -0.98 -22.10
CA SER A 297 -1.35 -1.49 -21.98
C SER A 297 -1.16 -2.76 -22.82
N HIS A 298 0.09 -3.05 -23.18
CA HIS A 298 0.49 -4.20 -23.97
C HIS A 298 1.38 -5.15 -23.18
N LEU A 299 1.56 -6.36 -23.71
CA LEU A 299 2.54 -7.31 -23.20
C LEU A 299 3.96 -6.76 -23.31
N GLY A 300 4.81 -7.10 -22.38
CA GLY A 300 6.23 -6.79 -22.36
C GLY A 300 6.72 -6.17 -21.07
N THR A 301 8.04 -6.05 -20.98
CA THR A 301 8.76 -5.53 -19.80
C THR A 301 9.83 -4.50 -20.18
N ASP A 302 9.97 -4.14 -21.48
CA ASP A 302 10.92 -3.12 -21.92
C ASP A 302 10.61 -1.77 -21.27
N PRO A 303 11.49 -1.23 -20.39
CA PRO A 303 11.23 -0.02 -19.62
C PRO A 303 11.09 1.25 -20.48
N THR A 304 11.45 1.17 -21.76
CA THR A 304 11.35 2.29 -22.73
C THR A 304 10.07 2.23 -23.58
N ALA A 305 9.34 1.12 -23.52
CA ALA A 305 8.12 0.92 -24.31
C ALA A 305 6.99 1.84 -23.85
N ARG A 306 6.54 2.73 -24.74
CA ARG A 306 5.54 3.76 -24.42
C ARG A 306 4.10 3.23 -24.33
N ASN A 307 3.85 2.04 -24.88
CA ASN A 307 2.55 1.36 -24.88
C ASN A 307 2.39 0.35 -23.74
N ILE A 308 3.27 0.38 -22.74
CA ILE A 308 3.23 -0.46 -21.57
C ILE A 308 2.97 0.41 -20.34
N LEU A 309 2.10 -0.07 -19.43
CA LEU A 309 1.93 0.47 -18.10
C LEU A 309 2.99 -0.18 -17.20
N HIS A 310 3.91 0.62 -16.67
CA HIS A 310 5.09 0.14 -15.96
C HIS A 310 4.91 0.14 -14.44
N ALA A 311 5.44 -0.88 -13.77
CA ALA A 311 5.71 -0.86 -12.35
C ALA A 311 6.97 -0.03 -12.10
N HIS A 312 6.89 0.90 -11.15
CA HIS A 312 7.98 1.83 -10.84
C HIS A 312 8.17 1.94 -9.33
N VAL A 313 9.39 2.21 -8.89
CA VAL A 313 9.71 2.42 -7.48
C VAL A 313 10.81 3.47 -7.33
N VAL A 314 10.72 4.24 -6.24
CA VAL A 314 11.78 5.13 -5.74
C VAL A 314 12.02 4.83 -4.26
N GLU A 315 13.14 5.25 -3.73
CA GLU A 315 13.58 5.01 -2.36
C GLU A 315 13.87 6.31 -1.63
N SER A 316 13.65 6.31 -0.32
CA SER A 316 14.16 7.32 0.59
C SER A 316 14.96 6.66 1.70
N HIS A 317 16.12 7.23 2.02
CA HIS A 317 17.00 6.79 3.10
C HIS A 317 17.13 7.84 4.22
N ASP A 318 16.35 8.91 4.13
CA ASP A 318 16.41 10.09 4.98
C ASP A 318 15.03 10.45 5.56
N ASN A 319 14.20 9.45 5.81
CA ASN A 319 12.86 9.58 6.38
C ASN A 319 11.87 10.36 5.48
N GLY A 320 12.03 10.26 4.16
CA GLY A 320 11.14 10.86 3.18
C GLY A 320 11.53 12.27 2.73
N GLU A 321 12.64 12.83 3.22
CA GLU A 321 13.07 14.18 2.80
C GLU A 321 13.50 14.20 1.33
N THR A 322 14.19 13.16 0.86
CA THR A 322 14.54 13.01 -0.55
C THR A 322 14.19 11.63 -1.10
N TRP A 323 13.96 11.58 -2.42
CA TRP A 323 13.62 10.35 -3.14
C TRP A 323 14.66 10.08 -4.22
N VAL A 324 15.28 8.91 -4.14
CA VAL A 324 16.43 8.50 -4.96
C VAL A 324 16.18 7.18 -5.68
N ASN A 325 17.08 6.77 -6.56
CA ASN A 325 17.03 5.49 -7.29
C ASN A 325 15.70 5.21 -8.02
N PRO A 326 15.15 6.17 -8.79
CA PRO A 326 13.93 5.93 -9.56
C PRO A 326 14.17 4.84 -10.60
N ARG A 327 13.46 3.71 -10.49
CA ARG A 327 13.64 2.58 -11.39
C ARG A 327 12.33 1.93 -11.79
N THR A 328 12.28 1.49 -13.04
CA THR A 328 11.21 0.62 -13.55
C THR A 328 11.55 -0.82 -13.16
N ILE A 329 10.61 -1.50 -12.52
CA ILE A 329 10.74 -2.88 -12.04
C ILE A 329 9.70 -3.80 -12.71
N THR A 330 9.23 -3.44 -13.89
CA THR A 330 8.20 -4.19 -14.62
C THR A 330 8.63 -5.63 -14.90
N ASP A 331 9.91 -5.85 -15.21
CA ASP A 331 10.52 -7.16 -15.41
C ASP A 331 10.47 -8.00 -14.14
N GLN A 332 10.82 -7.43 -13.00
CA GLN A 332 10.80 -8.11 -11.70
C GLN A 332 9.37 -8.46 -11.26
N VAL A 333 8.45 -7.49 -11.35
CA VAL A 333 7.04 -7.69 -11.01
C VAL A 333 6.36 -8.72 -11.90
N SER A 334 6.82 -8.87 -13.15
CA SER A 334 6.22 -9.80 -14.12
C SER A 334 7.04 -11.08 -14.32
N ALA A 335 8.05 -11.35 -13.48
CA ALA A 335 8.93 -12.50 -13.64
C ALA A 335 8.15 -13.82 -13.70
N GLY A 336 8.30 -14.55 -14.81
CA GLY A 336 7.53 -15.76 -15.10
C GLY A 336 6.14 -15.54 -15.73
N TYR A 337 5.71 -14.29 -15.88
CA TYR A 337 4.42 -13.90 -16.45
C TYR A 337 4.55 -12.89 -17.61
N GLU A 338 5.74 -12.69 -18.17
CA GLU A 338 6.06 -11.69 -19.18
C GLU A 338 5.21 -11.84 -20.46
N GLY A 339 4.86 -13.08 -20.80
CA GLY A 339 4.00 -13.44 -21.92
C GLY A 339 2.52 -13.51 -21.59
N ALA A 340 2.13 -13.31 -20.33
CA ALA A 340 0.76 -13.42 -19.88
C ALA A 340 0.16 -12.07 -19.47
N TRP A 341 0.84 -11.27 -18.66
CA TRP A 341 0.29 -10.03 -18.13
C TRP A 341 0.51 -8.85 -19.08
N PHE A 342 -0.58 -8.28 -19.58
CA PHE A 342 -0.51 -7.08 -20.41
C PHE A 342 -0.58 -5.79 -19.57
N THR A 343 -1.10 -5.87 -18.34
CA THR A 343 -1.20 -4.74 -17.42
C THR A 343 -0.90 -5.13 -15.99
N ARG A 344 -0.40 -4.18 -15.21
CA ARG A 344 -0.08 -4.28 -13.78
C ARG A 344 -0.02 -2.90 -13.14
N PHE A 345 -0.51 -2.80 -11.92
CA PHE A 345 -0.34 -1.59 -11.13
C PHE A 345 -0.27 -1.92 -9.63
N ALA A 346 0.52 -1.15 -8.88
CA ALA A 346 0.57 -1.23 -7.44
C ALA A 346 -0.75 -0.73 -6.84
N SER A 347 -1.33 -1.47 -5.90
CA SER A 347 -2.45 -0.98 -5.11
C SER A 347 -1.97 0.16 -4.22
N SER A 348 -2.53 1.35 -4.43
CA SER A 348 -2.13 2.58 -3.74
C SER A 348 -2.38 2.52 -2.22
N GLY A 349 -1.62 3.30 -1.46
CA GLY A 349 -1.71 3.37 -0.01
C GLY A 349 -0.47 2.83 0.67
N GLU A 350 -0.50 1.62 1.21
CA GLU A 350 0.67 0.98 1.77
C GLU A 350 0.67 -0.54 1.59
N GLY A 351 1.88 -1.11 1.51
CA GLY A 351 2.18 -2.51 1.76
C GLY A 351 2.73 -2.69 3.17
N ILE A 352 3.31 -3.85 3.46
CA ILE A 352 3.73 -4.23 4.81
C ILE A 352 5.13 -4.82 4.84
N GLN A 353 5.76 -4.80 6.04
CA GLN A 353 6.85 -5.68 6.41
C GLN A 353 6.34 -6.72 7.39
N LEU A 354 6.55 -8.00 7.10
CA LEU A 354 6.15 -9.11 7.98
C LEU A 354 6.98 -9.11 9.26
N ARG A 355 6.33 -9.43 10.37
CA ARG A 355 6.94 -9.43 11.70
C ARG A 355 7.01 -10.80 12.33
N TYR A 356 6.15 -11.73 11.90
CA TYR A 356 5.94 -13.02 12.54
C TYR A 356 6.43 -14.17 11.68
N GLY A 357 6.69 -15.29 12.36
CA GLY A 357 6.97 -16.56 11.72
C GLY A 357 8.24 -16.59 10.84
N THR A 358 8.29 -17.53 9.92
CA THR A 358 9.47 -17.83 9.08
C THR A 358 9.78 -16.79 8.02
N HIS A 359 8.84 -15.90 7.72
CA HIS A 359 9.00 -14.84 6.73
C HIS A 359 9.15 -13.44 7.37
N ALA A 360 9.44 -13.38 8.67
CA ALA A 360 9.70 -12.10 9.35
C ALA A 360 10.79 -11.31 8.64
N GLY A 361 10.55 -10.02 8.41
CA GLY A 361 11.42 -9.13 7.65
C GLY A 361 11.07 -9.01 6.17
N ARG A 362 10.26 -9.92 5.59
CA ARG A 362 9.80 -9.83 4.19
C ARG A 362 9.00 -8.55 3.96
N LEU A 363 9.31 -7.84 2.88
CA LEU A 363 8.55 -6.70 2.41
C LEU A 363 7.51 -7.17 1.38
N ILE A 364 6.29 -6.65 1.46
CA ILE A 364 5.21 -7.01 0.54
C ILE A 364 4.50 -5.75 0.03
N GLN A 365 4.40 -5.64 -1.29
CA GLN A 365 3.53 -4.69 -2.00
C GLN A 365 2.48 -5.44 -2.81
N GLN A 366 1.23 -5.05 -2.68
CA GLN A 366 0.14 -5.64 -3.46
C GLN A 366 0.00 -5.00 -4.83
N TYR A 367 -0.28 -5.84 -5.82
CA TYR A 367 -0.52 -5.45 -7.20
C TYR A 367 -1.84 -6.02 -7.71
N ALA A 368 -2.43 -5.33 -8.69
CA ALA A 368 -3.47 -5.88 -9.54
C ALA A 368 -2.88 -6.08 -10.95
N VAL A 369 -3.15 -7.24 -11.54
CA VAL A 369 -2.62 -7.67 -12.84
C VAL A 369 -3.72 -8.28 -13.69
N ALA A 370 -3.57 -8.28 -15.02
CA ALA A 370 -4.50 -8.97 -15.91
C ALA A 370 -3.77 -9.69 -17.04
N ASN A 371 -4.30 -10.86 -17.41
CA ASN A 371 -3.84 -11.63 -18.54
C ASN A 371 -4.29 -11.02 -19.88
N SER A 372 -3.46 -11.16 -20.90
CA SER A 372 -3.78 -10.74 -22.26
C SER A 372 -5.09 -11.38 -22.74
N GLY A 373 -5.96 -10.56 -23.32
CA GLY A 373 -7.29 -10.99 -23.75
C GLY A 373 -8.36 -11.04 -22.66
N SER A 374 -8.03 -10.62 -21.44
CA SER A 374 -8.96 -10.56 -20.29
C SER A 374 -9.00 -9.15 -19.73
N THR A 375 -10.18 -8.71 -19.27
CA THR A 375 -10.34 -7.50 -18.46
C THR A 375 -10.51 -7.82 -16.97
N SER A 376 -10.49 -9.11 -16.62
CA SER A 376 -10.55 -9.54 -15.21
C SER A 376 -9.21 -9.36 -14.54
N LEU A 377 -9.18 -8.53 -13.51
CA LEU A 377 -8.00 -8.30 -12.68
C LEU A 377 -7.85 -9.42 -11.64
N MET A 378 -6.62 -9.69 -11.30
CA MET A 378 -6.19 -10.64 -10.28
C MET A 378 -5.29 -9.92 -9.28
N ALA A 379 -5.40 -10.24 -8.00
CA ALA A 379 -4.47 -9.74 -6.99
C ALA A 379 -3.20 -10.59 -6.98
N VAL A 380 -2.06 -9.96 -6.75
CA VAL A 380 -0.78 -10.65 -6.57
C VAL A 380 0.08 -9.89 -5.56
N SER A 381 0.74 -10.62 -4.67
CA SER A 381 1.78 -10.03 -3.83
C SER A 381 3.08 -9.96 -4.61
N VAL A 382 3.75 -8.83 -4.55
CA VAL A 382 5.13 -8.67 -4.99
C VAL A 382 5.96 -8.46 -3.73
N TYR A 383 6.93 -9.33 -3.49
CA TYR A 383 7.65 -9.38 -2.23
C TYR A 383 9.17 -9.32 -2.42
N SER A 384 9.86 -8.89 -1.37
CA SER A 384 11.32 -8.86 -1.27
C SER A 384 11.77 -9.51 0.03
N ASP A 385 12.77 -10.41 -0.06
CA ASP A 385 13.46 -11.04 1.05
C ASP A 385 14.88 -10.49 1.26
N ASP A 386 15.25 -9.44 0.51
CA ASP A 386 16.59 -8.85 0.46
C ASP A 386 16.57 -7.33 0.65
N HIS A 387 15.67 -6.86 1.53
CA HIS A 387 15.53 -5.44 1.89
C HIS A 387 15.23 -4.52 0.68
N GLY A 388 14.44 -5.02 -0.30
CA GLY A 388 14.02 -4.26 -1.47
C GLY A 388 15.03 -4.19 -2.61
N ALA A 389 16.16 -4.91 -2.52
CA ALA A 389 17.14 -4.99 -3.60
C ALA A 389 16.53 -5.68 -4.83
N THR A 390 15.76 -6.75 -4.63
CA THR A 390 14.98 -7.41 -5.68
C THR A 390 13.54 -7.67 -5.26
N TRP A 391 12.64 -7.70 -6.24
CA TRP A 391 11.22 -7.94 -6.04
C TRP A 391 10.75 -9.12 -6.88
N LYS A 392 9.88 -9.95 -6.34
CA LYS A 392 9.38 -11.18 -6.98
C LYS A 392 7.87 -11.25 -6.87
N PRO A 393 7.15 -11.63 -7.93
CA PRO A 393 5.73 -11.90 -7.84
C PRO A 393 5.48 -13.26 -7.18
N GLY A 394 4.42 -13.32 -6.39
CA GLY A 394 3.78 -14.58 -6.02
C GLY A 394 2.88 -15.13 -7.12
N THR A 395 2.10 -16.13 -6.80
CA THR A 395 1.04 -16.65 -7.67
C THR A 395 -0.17 -15.73 -7.59
N PRO A 396 -0.71 -15.24 -8.73
CA PRO A 396 -1.91 -14.41 -8.71
C PRO A 396 -3.12 -15.21 -8.22
N THR A 397 -4.07 -14.50 -7.61
CA THR A 397 -5.39 -15.06 -7.26
C THR A 397 -6.18 -15.43 -8.52
N GLU A 398 -7.28 -16.14 -8.35
CA GLU A 398 -8.31 -16.20 -9.38
C GLU A 398 -8.88 -14.81 -9.66
N GLY A 399 -9.54 -14.62 -10.80
CA GLY A 399 -10.01 -13.30 -11.26
C GLY A 399 -11.08 -12.66 -10.39
N SER A 400 -11.41 -11.40 -10.70
CA SER A 400 -12.38 -10.53 -10.03
C SER A 400 -11.87 -9.71 -8.85
N ALA A 401 -10.57 -9.72 -8.57
CA ALA A 401 -9.91 -8.80 -7.65
C ALA A 401 -9.50 -7.51 -8.38
N ASP A 402 -9.45 -6.41 -7.66
CA ASP A 402 -8.99 -5.11 -8.14
C ASP A 402 -7.99 -4.55 -7.12
N GLU A 403 -8.06 -3.27 -6.74
CA GLU A 403 -7.22 -2.71 -5.68
C GLU A 403 -7.38 -3.50 -4.39
N ASN A 404 -6.25 -3.97 -3.87
CA ASN A 404 -6.22 -4.91 -2.76
C ASN A 404 -5.14 -4.53 -1.74
N LYS A 405 -5.36 -4.91 -0.50
CA LYS A 405 -4.47 -4.68 0.63
C LYS A 405 -4.14 -6.00 1.29
N VAL A 406 -3.04 -6.00 2.02
CA VAL A 406 -2.62 -7.14 2.83
C VAL A 406 -2.38 -6.70 4.26
N VAL A 407 -2.76 -7.53 5.21
CA VAL A 407 -2.39 -7.37 6.62
C VAL A 407 -1.92 -8.71 7.17
N GLU A 408 -0.90 -8.68 8.03
CA GLU A 408 -0.42 -9.85 8.75
C GLU A 408 -1.31 -10.09 9.97
N LEU A 409 -1.87 -11.28 10.08
CA LEU A 409 -2.72 -11.70 11.19
C LEU A 409 -1.90 -12.06 12.43
N SER A 410 -2.59 -12.23 13.55
CA SER A 410 -1.94 -12.50 14.84
C SER A 410 -1.10 -13.78 14.86
N ASP A 411 -1.38 -14.73 13.99
CA ASP A 411 -0.71 -16.04 13.87
C ASP A 411 0.27 -16.13 12.71
N GLY A 412 0.65 -15.01 12.09
CA GLY A 412 1.59 -14.96 10.98
C GLY A 412 1.00 -15.26 9.60
N ARG A 413 -0.28 -15.69 9.52
CA ARG A 413 -0.98 -15.76 8.23
C ARG A 413 -1.20 -14.35 7.67
N LEU A 414 -1.50 -14.27 6.37
CA LEU A 414 -1.84 -12.99 5.77
C LEU A 414 -3.30 -12.99 5.32
N LEU A 415 -3.97 -11.88 5.55
CA LEU A 415 -5.29 -11.58 5.02
C LEU A 415 -5.16 -10.58 3.88
N LEU A 416 -5.58 -10.99 2.67
CA LEU A 416 -5.79 -10.11 1.54
C LEU A 416 -7.22 -9.62 1.57
N ASN A 417 -7.43 -8.29 1.46
CA ASN A 417 -8.73 -7.66 1.35
C ASN A 417 -8.78 -6.87 0.04
N SER A 418 -9.70 -7.20 -0.85
CA SER A 418 -9.77 -6.64 -2.21
C SER A 418 -11.11 -5.99 -2.51
N ARG A 419 -11.05 -4.89 -3.27
CA ARG A 419 -12.17 -4.36 -4.02
C ARG A 419 -12.64 -5.38 -5.06
N THR A 420 -13.96 -5.51 -5.24
CA THR A 420 -14.53 -6.34 -6.31
C THR A 420 -14.47 -5.63 -7.65
N GLN A 421 -14.19 -6.35 -8.71
CA GLN A 421 -14.26 -5.81 -10.07
C GLN A 421 -15.67 -5.86 -10.68
N GLY A 422 -16.49 -6.77 -10.25
CA GLY A 422 -17.84 -7.00 -10.79
C GLY A 422 -18.93 -6.13 -10.15
N THR A 423 -19.72 -6.75 -9.29
CA THR A 423 -20.82 -6.09 -8.57
C THR A 423 -20.32 -5.36 -7.33
N ALA A 424 -20.85 -4.16 -7.08
CA ALA A 424 -20.65 -3.46 -5.81
C ALA A 424 -21.39 -4.20 -4.67
N GLY A 425 -20.98 -3.95 -3.46
CA GLY A 425 -21.69 -4.39 -2.26
C GLY A 425 -20.81 -4.90 -1.13
N GLN A 426 -19.77 -5.69 -1.41
CA GLN A 426 -18.89 -6.27 -0.39
C GLN A 426 -17.44 -6.32 -0.83
N ARG A 427 -16.55 -6.55 0.15
CA ARG A 427 -15.14 -6.84 -0.09
C ARG A 427 -14.91 -8.33 -0.36
N LEU A 428 -13.83 -8.62 -1.09
CA LEU A 428 -13.29 -9.98 -1.26
C LEU A 428 -12.11 -10.18 -0.32
N GLU A 429 -11.99 -11.36 0.25
CA GLU A 429 -10.88 -11.74 1.13
C GLU A 429 -10.29 -13.09 0.75
N ALA A 430 -8.99 -13.24 0.92
CA ALA A 430 -8.27 -14.50 0.79
C ALA A 430 -7.17 -14.59 1.85
N ILE A 431 -6.77 -15.81 2.21
CA ILE A 431 -5.72 -16.07 3.20
C ILE A 431 -4.49 -16.65 2.50
N SER A 432 -3.32 -16.19 2.93
CA SER A 432 -2.03 -16.81 2.60
C SER A 432 -1.39 -17.42 3.84
N TYR A 433 -0.79 -18.60 3.66
CA TYR A 433 -0.07 -19.35 4.70
C TYR A 433 1.44 -19.40 4.46
N ASP A 434 1.92 -18.79 3.40
CA ASP A 434 3.31 -18.86 2.92
C ASP A 434 3.94 -17.47 2.72
N GLY A 435 3.49 -16.51 3.51
CA GLY A 435 4.01 -15.15 3.46
C GLY A 435 3.70 -14.42 2.15
N GLY A 436 2.52 -14.64 1.57
CA GLY A 436 2.01 -13.95 0.40
C GLY A 436 2.42 -14.54 -0.95
N GLN A 437 3.08 -15.72 -0.97
CA GLN A 437 3.49 -16.36 -2.23
C GLN A 437 2.30 -16.97 -2.97
N THR A 438 1.34 -17.54 -2.23
CA THR A 438 0.09 -18.06 -2.76
C THR A 438 -1.10 -17.62 -1.93
N TRP A 439 -2.27 -17.60 -2.54
CA TRP A 439 -3.53 -17.19 -1.93
C TRP A 439 -4.57 -18.27 -2.06
N GLY A 440 -5.35 -18.49 -1.01
CA GLY A 440 -6.55 -19.32 -1.05
C GLY A 440 -7.66 -18.71 -1.90
N PRO A 441 -8.79 -19.41 -2.06
CA PRO A 441 -9.94 -18.91 -2.80
C PRO A 441 -10.54 -17.68 -2.12
N PHE A 442 -11.15 -16.79 -2.91
CA PHE A 442 -11.86 -15.63 -2.39
C PHE A 442 -13.13 -16.01 -1.64
N ARG A 443 -13.36 -15.32 -0.53
CA ARG A 443 -14.64 -15.25 0.15
C ARG A 443 -15.15 -13.82 0.15
N HIS A 444 -16.47 -13.63 0.19
CA HIS A 444 -17.08 -12.33 0.44
C HIS A 444 -17.07 -12.03 1.94
N ASN A 445 -16.65 -10.83 2.31
CA ASN A 445 -16.85 -10.31 3.66
C ASN A 445 -18.14 -9.48 3.67
N TRP A 446 -19.18 -10.01 4.33
CA TRP A 446 -20.51 -9.42 4.35
C TRP A 446 -20.64 -8.23 5.32
N ASP A 447 -19.73 -8.10 6.27
CA ASP A 447 -19.68 -6.98 7.20
C ASP A 447 -19.09 -5.73 6.54
N LEU A 448 -18.27 -5.91 5.50
CA LEU A 448 -17.57 -4.83 4.83
C LEU A 448 -18.28 -4.40 3.54
N THR A 449 -19.27 -3.52 3.71
CA THR A 449 -19.98 -2.90 2.57
C THR A 449 -19.04 -2.01 1.76
N ASP A 450 -19.06 -2.11 0.42
CA ASP A 450 -18.13 -1.42 -0.47
C ASP A 450 -18.76 -1.04 -1.83
N PRO A 451 -18.60 0.20 -2.31
CA PRO A 451 -19.12 0.65 -3.60
C PRO A 451 -18.14 0.40 -4.77
N ARG A 452 -17.26 -0.56 -4.69
CA ARG A 452 -16.08 -0.76 -5.53
C ARG A 452 -15.08 0.37 -5.36
N ASN A 453 -14.52 0.45 -4.16
CA ASN A 453 -13.62 1.52 -3.75
C ASN A 453 -12.29 0.95 -3.22
N ASN A 454 -11.21 1.72 -3.30
CA ASN A 454 -10.01 1.39 -2.57
C ASN A 454 -10.27 1.57 -1.06
N ALA A 455 -9.68 0.72 -0.26
CA ALA A 455 -9.85 0.69 1.18
C ALA A 455 -8.49 0.53 1.86
N SER A 456 -8.46 0.64 3.17
CA SER A 456 -7.27 0.37 3.96
C SER A 456 -7.60 -0.64 5.06
N ILE A 457 -6.69 -1.58 5.29
CA ILE A 457 -6.74 -2.51 6.41
C ILE A 457 -5.37 -2.55 7.06
N ILE A 458 -5.31 -2.35 8.37
CA ILE A 458 -4.07 -2.34 9.14
C ILE A 458 -4.24 -3.09 10.46
N ARG A 459 -3.13 -3.53 11.05
CA ARG A 459 -3.11 -3.93 12.44
C ARG A 459 -3.14 -2.68 13.33
N ALA A 460 -4.07 -2.64 14.30
CA ALA A 460 -4.20 -1.50 15.21
C ALA A 460 -2.94 -1.31 16.08
N PHE A 461 -2.35 -2.41 16.52
CA PHE A 461 -1.15 -2.43 17.35
C PHE A 461 -0.01 -3.16 16.62
N PRO A 462 0.73 -2.48 15.71
CA PRO A 462 1.68 -3.14 14.82
C PRO A 462 2.85 -3.82 15.57
N ASP A 463 3.18 -3.39 16.78
CA ASP A 463 4.27 -3.95 17.59
C ASP A 463 3.79 -5.02 18.60
N ALA A 464 2.49 -5.39 18.54
CA ALA A 464 1.95 -6.43 19.42
C ALA A 464 2.66 -7.77 19.20
N PRO A 465 2.94 -8.56 20.25
CA PRO A 465 3.52 -9.89 20.11
C PRO A 465 2.62 -10.84 19.32
N GLU A 466 3.24 -11.79 18.58
CA GLU A 466 2.54 -12.85 17.88
C GLU A 466 1.57 -13.59 18.82
N GLY A 467 0.35 -13.87 18.34
CA GLY A 467 -0.70 -14.57 19.10
C GLY A 467 -1.40 -13.77 20.19
N SER A 468 -0.93 -12.55 20.52
CA SER A 468 -1.52 -11.73 21.57
C SER A 468 -2.92 -11.20 21.21
N ALA A 469 -3.70 -10.81 22.22
CA ALA A 469 -5.02 -10.19 21.99
C ALA A 469 -4.91 -8.89 21.19
N ARG A 470 -3.89 -8.05 21.45
CA ARG A 470 -3.63 -6.84 20.65
C ARG A 470 -3.28 -7.15 19.19
N ALA A 471 -2.55 -8.24 18.91
CA ALA A 471 -2.19 -8.62 17.54
C ALA A 471 -3.42 -8.95 16.67
N ARG A 472 -4.54 -9.35 17.29
CA ARG A 472 -5.81 -9.67 16.61
C ARG A 472 -6.63 -8.44 16.24
N VAL A 473 -6.27 -7.27 16.77
CA VAL A 473 -7.06 -6.06 16.54
C VAL A 473 -6.68 -5.44 15.21
N LEU A 474 -7.64 -5.40 14.29
CA LEU A 474 -7.51 -4.78 12.98
C LEU A 474 -8.40 -3.54 12.86
N LEU A 475 -7.94 -2.57 12.07
CA LEU A 475 -8.73 -1.43 11.64
C LEU A 475 -8.95 -1.50 10.13
N PHE A 476 -10.15 -1.13 9.70
CA PHE A 476 -10.52 -1.07 8.28
C PHE A 476 -11.21 0.25 7.97
N SER A 477 -10.81 0.95 6.92
CA SER A 477 -11.47 2.18 6.47
C SER A 477 -11.86 2.12 5.00
N ASN A 478 -13.10 2.54 4.71
CA ASN A 478 -13.59 2.69 3.35
C ASN A 478 -14.84 3.60 3.27
N ALA A 479 -15.34 3.80 2.06
CA ALA A 479 -16.69 4.31 1.82
C ALA A 479 -17.72 3.23 2.19
N ASN A 480 -18.43 3.40 3.29
CA ASN A 480 -19.42 2.45 3.79
C ASN A 480 -20.76 2.62 3.07
N SER A 481 -20.81 2.20 1.84
CA SER A 481 -22.00 2.25 0.99
C SER A 481 -21.93 1.13 -0.06
N SER A 482 -23.06 0.57 -0.45
CA SER A 482 -23.11 -0.43 -1.52
C SER A 482 -23.18 0.16 -2.94
N SER A 483 -23.33 1.49 -3.08
CA SER A 483 -23.63 2.11 -4.37
C SER A 483 -22.89 3.42 -4.64
N ALA A 484 -22.47 4.15 -3.61
CA ALA A 484 -21.86 5.47 -3.74
C ALA A 484 -20.55 5.57 -2.96
N ARG A 485 -19.59 6.35 -3.46
CA ARG A 485 -18.35 6.69 -2.73
C ARG A 485 -18.67 7.78 -1.70
N ALA A 486 -19.22 7.35 -0.58
CA ALA A 486 -19.69 8.22 0.50
C ALA A 486 -19.68 7.46 1.83
N ASN A 487 -19.90 8.18 2.91
CA ASN A 487 -20.04 7.65 4.24
C ASN A 487 -18.75 6.96 4.74
N GLY A 488 -17.63 7.70 4.73
CA GLY A 488 -16.33 7.24 5.20
C GLY A 488 -16.41 6.71 6.63
N THR A 489 -16.06 5.44 6.82
CA THR A 489 -16.22 4.73 8.08
C THR A 489 -14.94 3.97 8.42
N ILE A 490 -14.53 4.02 9.70
CA ILE A 490 -13.50 3.13 10.26
C ILE A 490 -14.19 2.07 11.09
N ARG A 491 -13.88 0.80 10.85
CA ARG A 491 -14.35 -0.35 11.63
C ARG A 491 -13.21 -1.00 12.39
N VAL A 492 -13.55 -1.65 13.49
CA VAL A 492 -12.64 -2.39 14.36
C VAL A 492 -13.04 -3.87 14.34
N SER A 493 -12.06 -4.73 14.19
CA SER A 493 -12.14 -6.17 14.43
C SER A 493 -11.24 -6.55 15.61
N TYR A 494 -11.65 -7.53 16.42
CA TYR A 494 -10.88 -8.07 17.55
C TYR A 494 -10.47 -9.54 17.34
N ASP A 495 -10.74 -10.08 16.15
CA ASP A 495 -10.65 -11.49 15.82
C ASP A 495 -10.01 -11.73 14.45
N ASP A 496 -8.93 -10.99 14.15
CA ASP A 496 -8.18 -11.11 12.89
C ASP A 496 -9.03 -10.86 11.63
N GLY A 497 -10.02 -9.96 11.71
CA GLY A 497 -10.87 -9.59 10.58
C GLY A 497 -12.02 -10.56 10.32
N PHE A 498 -12.29 -11.50 11.23
CA PHE A 498 -13.38 -12.43 11.07
C PHE A 498 -14.74 -11.75 11.26
N THR A 499 -14.87 -10.86 12.26
CA THR A 499 -16.03 -9.99 12.47
C THR A 499 -15.62 -8.53 12.60
N TRP A 500 -16.52 -7.62 12.23
CA TRP A 500 -16.31 -6.18 12.26
C TRP A 500 -17.49 -5.49 12.97
N ASN A 501 -17.19 -4.45 13.76
CA ASN A 501 -18.24 -3.64 14.37
C ASN A 501 -18.93 -2.73 13.32
N ASP A 502 -19.98 -2.00 13.73
CA ASP A 502 -20.71 -1.06 12.85
C ASP A 502 -19.83 0.10 12.36
N GLY A 503 -18.75 0.39 13.10
CA GLY A 503 -17.74 1.39 12.79
C GLY A 503 -18.12 2.81 13.20
N THR A 504 -17.12 3.69 13.12
CA THR A 504 -17.22 5.12 13.40
C THR A 504 -17.15 5.90 12.10
N VAL A 505 -18.16 6.71 11.82
CA VAL A 505 -18.22 7.56 10.63
C VAL A 505 -17.33 8.79 10.85
N PHE A 506 -16.32 8.95 10.01
CA PHE A 506 -15.43 10.12 10.02
C PHE A 506 -15.80 11.17 8.95
N GLU A 507 -16.48 10.74 7.88
CA GLU A 507 -16.93 11.60 6.79
C GLU A 507 -18.33 11.17 6.31
N SER A 508 -19.35 11.95 6.60
CA SER A 508 -20.75 11.60 6.23
C SER A 508 -21.12 11.93 4.80
N GLY A 509 -20.28 12.73 4.12
CA GLY A 509 -20.49 13.14 2.73
C GLY A 509 -19.75 12.29 1.72
N ASP A 510 -19.45 12.92 0.57
CA ASP A 510 -18.64 12.31 -0.48
C ASP A 510 -17.23 11.98 0.04
N MET A 511 -16.90 10.72 0.09
CA MET A 511 -15.61 10.18 0.45
C MET A 511 -15.26 9.04 -0.48
N ALA A 512 -14.06 9.09 -1.08
CA ALA A 512 -13.61 8.03 -1.98
C ALA A 512 -12.51 7.17 -1.33
N TYR A 513 -11.26 7.32 -1.73
CA TYR A 513 -10.16 6.50 -1.23
C TYR A 513 -9.71 6.96 0.16
N SER A 514 -9.29 6.00 0.96
CA SER A 514 -8.72 6.26 2.29
C SER A 514 -7.54 5.34 2.58
N THR A 515 -6.61 5.84 3.38
CA THR A 515 -5.47 5.08 3.91
C THR A 515 -5.33 5.35 5.41
N LEU A 516 -5.33 4.28 6.20
CA LEU A 516 -5.03 4.28 7.62
C LEU A 516 -3.55 3.91 7.84
N HIS A 517 -2.95 4.48 8.87
CA HIS A 517 -1.62 4.09 9.33
C HIS A 517 -1.50 4.27 10.86
N ALA A 518 -0.83 3.33 11.53
CA ALA A 518 -0.57 3.44 12.97
C ALA A 518 0.59 4.42 13.22
N LEU A 519 0.36 5.43 14.08
CA LEU A 519 1.35 6.45 14.39
C LEU A 519 2.21 6.05 15.60
N ALA A 520 3.39 6.66 15.69
CA ALA A 520 4.36 6.34 16.74
C ALA A 520 3.89 6.64 18.18
N ASP A 521 2.87 7.48 18.34
CA ASP A 521 2.30 7.84 19.64
C ASP A 521 1.10 6.99 20.07
N GLY A 522 0.82 5.90 19.34
CA GLY A 522 -0.29 4.98 19.64
C GLY A 522 -1.65 5.44 19.14
N THR A 523 -1.72 6.52 18.37
CA THR A 523 -2.91 6.94 17.61
C THR A 523 -2.83 6.44 16.18
N TRP A 524 -3.86 6.71 15.38
CA TRP A 524 -3.87 6.35 13.95
C TRP A 524 -4.08 7.58 13.11
N GLY A 525 -3.33 7.68 12.02
CA GLY A 525 -3.51 8.66 10.96
C GLY A 525 -4.45 8.12 9.88
N LEU A 526 -5.33 8.97 9.40
CA LEU A 526 -6.22 8.69 8.28
C LEU A 526 -6.02 9.77 7.22
N LEU A 527 -5.66 9.36 6.01
CA LEU A 527 -5.57 10.23 4.82
C LEU A 527 -6.64 9.81 3.83
N TYR A 528 -7.46 10.76 3.33
CA TYR A 528 -8.58 10.40 2.49
C TYR A 528 -8.99 11.49 1.50
N GLU A 529 -9.73 11.09 0.46
CA GLU A 529 -10.35 11.97 -0.54
C GLU A 529 -11.72 12.42 -0.07
N SER A 530 -12.02 13.73 -0.11
CA SER A 530 -13.30 14.30 0.25
C SER A 530 -13.89 15.22 -0.84
N GLY A 531 -15.19 15.57 -0.68
CA GLY A 531 -15.87 16.59 -1.49
C GLY A 531 -15.92 16.29 -3.00
N GLY A 532 -16.10 15.03 -3.40
CA GLY A 532 -16.16 14.60 -4.80
C GLY A 532 -14.81 14.73 -5.50
N TYR A 533 -13.76 14.19 -4.92
CA TYR A 533 -12.34 14.23 -5.37
C TYR A 533 -11.69 15.61 -5.38
N LYS A 534 -12.15 16.53 -4.55
CA LYS A 534 -11.62 17.88 -4.53
C LYS A 534 -10.48 18.06 -3.53
N ASN A 535 -10.49 17.32 -2.44
CA ASN A 535 -9.56 17.54 -1.35
C ASN A 535 -8.85 16.27 -0.92
N ILE A 536 -7.64 16.43 -0.42
CA ILE A 536 -6.94 15.43 0.41
C ILE A 536 -6.98 15.95 1.84
N GLU A 537 -7.60 15.17 2.72
CA GLU A 537 -7.76 15.49 4.15
C GLU A 537 -6.96 14.50 4.99
N PHE A 538 -6.31 15.02 6.01
CA PHE A 538 -5.67 14.19 7.06
C PHE A 538 -6.43 14.37 8.37
N MET A 539 -6.54 13.30 9.14
CA MET A 539 -7.14 13.31 10.47
C MET A 539 -6.39 12.32 11.36
N ARG A 540 -6.29 12.66 12.65
CA ARG A 540 -5.86 11.71 13.68
C ARG A 540 -7.06 11.18 14.43
N VAL A 541 -7.03 9.89 14.72
CA VAL A 541 -8.02 9.21 15.54
C VAL A 541 -7.32 8.42 16.64
N ASP A 542 -8.00 8.24 17.76
CA ASP A 542 -7.51 7.45 18.90
C ASP A 542 -8.53 6.36 19.28
N ALA A 543 -8.21 5.60 20.31
CA ALA A 543 -9.07 4.53 20.79
C ALA A 543 -10.43 5.06 21.27
N ALA A 544 -10.47 6.22 21.90
CA ALA A 544 -11.72 6.83 22.39
C ALA A 544 -12.62 7.27 21.23
N TYR A 545 -12.03 7.88 20.18
CA TYR A 545 -12.75 8.27 18.96
C TYR A 545 -13.38 7.06 18.25
N LEU A 546 -12.66 5.94 18.18
CA LEU A 546 -13.11 4.71 17.52
C LEU A 546 -14.01 3.83 18.41
N GLY A 547 -14.13 4.13 19.70
CA GLY A 547 -14.73 3.22 20.67
C GLY A 547 -13.95 1.91 20.79
N LEU A 548 -12.64 1.93 20.48
CA LEU A 548 -11.78 0.79 20.57
C LEU A 548 -11.42 0.53 22.03
N VAL A 549 -11.68 -0.68 22.49
CA VAL A 549 -11.24 -1.15 23.80
C VAL A 549 -9.90 -1.87 23.60
N ASP A 550 -8.84 -1.32 24.18
CA ASP A 550 -7.53 -1.99 24.16
C ASP A 550 -7.63 -3.29 25.00
N PRO A 551 -7.43 -4.47 24.39
CA PRO A 551 -7.54 -5.73 25.13
C PRO A 551 -6.44 -5.95 26.16
N GLY A 552 -5.48 -5.01 26.25
CA GLY A 552 -4.32 -5.10 27.15
C GLY A 552 -3.20 -5.96 26.57
N GLU A 553 -2.04 -5.89 27.22
CA GLU A 553 -0.98 -6.84 26.96
C GLU A 553 -1.33 -8.11 27.73
N ASP A 554 -1.90 -9.11 27.06
CA ASP A 554 -1.85 -10.46 27.59
C ASP A 554 -0.36 -10.79 27.74
N SER A 555 0.06 -10.99 28.98
CA SER A 555 1.34 -11.65 29.22
C SER A 555 1.27 -12.95 28.39
N ALA A 556 2.13 -13.06 27.39
CA ALA A 556 2.32 -14.33 26.69
C ALA A 556 2.36 -15.41 27.78
N PRO A 557 1.65 -16.54 27.64
CA PRO A 557 1.71 -17.59 28.65
C PRO A 557 3.19 -17.80 28.93
N ALA A 558 3.59 -17.65 30.21
CA ALA A 558 4.98 -17.77 30.61
C ALA A 558 5.50 -19.05 29.97
N PRO A 559 6.65 -19.03 29.26
CA PRO A 559 7.17 -20.24 28.63
C PRO A 559 7.13 -21.32 29.69
N GLN A 560 6.39 -22.38 29.41
CA GLN A 560 6.25 -23.50 30.33
C GLN A 560 7.68 -23.90 30.70
N PRO A 561 8.08 -23.93 31.98
CA PRO A 561 9.45 -24.27 32.33
C PRO A 561 9.80 -25.54 31.59
N ALA A 562 10.90 -25.50 30.84
CA ALA A 562 11.39 -26.68 30.13
C ALA A 562 11.38 -27.83 31.17
N PRO A 563 10.85 -29.02 30.80
CA PRO A 563 10.87 -30.16 31.72
C PRO A 563 12.29 -30.30 32.20
N GLU A 564 12.44 -30.40 33.56
CA GLU A 564 13.72 -30.61 34.20
C GLU A 564 14.40 -31.80 33.51
N PRO A 565 15.66 -31.66 33.06
CA PRO A 565 16.34 -32.77 32.40
C PRO A 565 16.33 -33.95 33.36
N ALA A 566 15.82 -35.09 32.87
CA ALA A 566 15.86 -36.34 33.62
C ALA A 566 17.32 -36.61 34.04
N PRO A 567 17.58 -37.06 35.29
CA PRO A 567 18.92 -37.33 35.76
C PRO A 567 19.63 -38.30 34.79
N GLU A 568 20.84 -37.93 34.36
CA GLU A 568 21.69 -38.77 33.50
C GLU A 568 21.82 -40.17 34.11
N PRO A 569 21.55 -41.23 33.33
CA PRO A 569 21.87 -42.57 33.74
C PRO A 569 23.39 -42.77 33.80
N ALA A 570 23.87 -43.44 34.87
CA ALA A 570 25.27 -43.77 35.05
C ALA A 570 25.86 -44.46 33.81
N PRO A 571 27.15 -44.25 33.49
CA PRO A 571 27.75 -44.82 32.29
C PRO A 571 27.83 -46.35 32.38
N ASP A 572 27.22 -47.05 31.44
CA ASP A 572 27.38 -48.47 31.23
C ASP A 572 28.74 -48.77 30.57
N PRO A 573 29.35 -49.90 30.85
CA PRO A 573 30.67 -50.26 30.33
C PRO A 573 30.66 -50.47 28.82
N THR A 574 31.68 -49.91 28.17
CA THR A 574 31.96 -49.98 26.73
C THR A 574 31.85 -51.38 26.16
N PRO A 575 30.99 -51.64 25.17
CA PRO A 575 31.08 -52.85 24.34
C PRO A 575 32.03 -52.60 23.14
N ASP A 576 32.68 -53.69 22.73
CA ASP A 576 33.55 -53.84 21.57
C ASP A 576 32.87 -53.35 20.24
N PRO A 577 33.63 -52.84 19.26
CA PRO A 577 33.08 -52.25 18.05
C PRO A 577 32.41 -53.31 17.15
N GLN A 578 31.10 -53.17 17.05
CA GLN A 578 30.28 -53.90 16.07
C GLN A 578 30.34 -53.16 14.72
N PRO A 579 30.37 -53.83 13.58
CA PRO A 579 30.40 -53.19 12.27
C PRO A 579 29.17 -52.27 12.06
N ALA A 580 29.40 -51.12 11.43
CA ALA A 580 28.38 -50.10 11.18
C ALA A 580 27.14 -50.70 10.48
N PRO A 581 25.93 -50.40 10.97
CA PRO A 581 24.72 -50.78 10.27
C PRO A 581 24.60 -50.01 8.96
N GLU A 582 24.11 -50.68 7.94
CA GLU A 582 23.69 -50.09 6.66
C GLU A 582 22.76 -48.90 6.91
N PRO A 583 22.85 -47.76 6.17
CA PRO A 583 21.99 -46.64 6.38
C PRO A 583 20.53 -47.03 6.19
N ALA A 584 19.71 -46.79 7.19
CA ALA A 584 18.27 -46.92 7.10
C ALA A 584 17.72 -46.14 5.90
N PRO A 585 16.71 -46.64 5.20
CA PRO A 585 16.10 -45.89 4.11
C PRO A 585 15.60 -44.56 4.60
N ALA A 586 15.88 -43.49 3.85
CA ALA A 586 15.45 -42.13 4.19
C ALA A 586 13.92 -42.10 4.36
N VAL A 587 13.45 -41.86 5.58
CA VAL A 587 12.03 -41.68 5.85
C VAL A 587 11.68 -40.28 5.35
N ASN A 588 10.79 -40.19 4.37
CA ASN A 588 10.27 -38.90 3.94
C ASN A 588 9.37 -38.33 5.06
N PRO A 589 9.56 -37.09 5.49
CA PRO A 589 8.66 -36.50 6.48
C PRO A 589 7.23 -36.45 5.94
N ALA A 590 6.25 -36.57 6.85
CA ALA A 590 4.84 -36.44 6.48
C ALA A 590 4.57 -35.08 5.81
N HIS A 591 3.79 -35.09 4.72
CA HIS A 591 3.58 -33.89 3.91
C HIS A 591 2.26 -33.90 3.14
N TRP A 592 1.84 -32.71 2.69
CA TRP A 592 0.67 -32.52 1.87
C TRP A 592 0.90 -32.95 0.41
N VAL A 593 -0.07 -33.68 -0.15
CA VAL A 593 -0.06 -34.11 -1.54
C VAL A 593 -1.32 -33.62 -2.24
N ASN A 594 -1.15 -32.79 -3.26
CA ASN A 594 -2.25 -32.39 -4.14
C ASN A 594 -2.35 -33.39 -5.30
N THR A 595 -3.49 -34.06 -5.42
CA THR A 595 -3.72 -35.07 -6.45
C THR A 595 -4.39 -34.51 -7.72
N GLY A 596 -4.68 -33.21 -7.78
CA GLY A 596 -5.52 -32.60 -8.82
C GLY A 596 -7.02 -32.77 -8.59
N SER A 597 -7.43 -33.73 -7.75
CA SER A 597 -8.82 -33.94 -7.33
C SER A 597 -9.06 -33.52 -5.87
N GLY A 598 -8.02 -33.11 -5.17
CA GLY A 598 -8.08 -32.70 -3.77
C GLY A 598 -6.78 -32.97 -3.02
N TRP A 599 -6.75 -32.55 -1.76
CA TRP A 599 -5.58 -32.68 -0.89
C TRP A 599 -5.64 -33.97 -0.06
N LYS A 600 -4.47 -34.61 0.10
CA LYS A 600 -4.24 -35.76 0.97
C LYS A 600 -3.03 -35.51 1.86
N TRP A 601 -3.01 -36.11 3.05
CA TRP A 601 -1.86 -36.06 3.95
C TRP A 601 -1.12 -37.41 3.86
N GLN A 602 0.10 -37.40 3.31
CA GLN A 602 0.95 -38.57 3.27
C GLN A 602 1.72 -38.70 4.58
N LEU A 603 1.63 -39.86 5.21
CA LEU A 603 2.33 -40.18 6.45
C LEU A 603 3.79 -40.58 6.16
N GLU A 604 4.61 -40.63 7.20
CA GLU A 604 6.03 -41.01 7.10
C GLU A 604 6.26 -42.39 6.49
N ASP A 605 5.31 -43.30 6.67
CA ASP A 605 5.32 -44.65 6.09
C ASP A 605 4.87 -44.70 4.62
N SER A 606 4.71 -43.53 3.99
CA SER A 606 4.23 -43.34 2.63
C SER A 606 2.76 -43.73 2.40
N THR A 607 2.00 -44.08 3.43
CA THR A 607 0.53 -44.26 3.34
C THR A 607 -0.18 -42.92 3.46
N TYR A 608 -1.49 -42.86 3.18
CA TYR A 608 -2.27 -41.66 3.37
C TYR A 608 -3.14 -41.75 4.62
N ALA A 609 -3.34 -40.59 5.27
CA ALA A 609 -4.31 -40.47 6.33
C ALA A 609 -5.71 -40.80 5.76
N MET A 610 -6.42 -41.75 6.31
CA MET A 610 -7.74 -42.20 5.84
C MET A 610 -8.69 -42.38 7.03
N ASN A 611 -9.91 -41.89 6.91
CA ASN A 611 -10.97 -41.96 7.92
C ASN A 611 -10.51 -41.58 9.33
N GLN A 612 -9.66 -40.53 9.43
CA GLN A 612 -9.10 -40.11 10.70
C GLN A 612 -8.96 -38.57 10.77
N THR A 613 -8.84 -38.09 11.98
CA THR A 613 -8.53 -36.69 12.26
C THR A 613 -7.05 -36.59 12.61
N VAL A 614 -6.33 -35.64 11.99
CA VAL A 614 -4.90 -35.45 12.18
C VAL A 614 -4.64 -33.99 12.53
N THR A 615 -3.83 -33.74 13.54
CA THR A 615 -3.33 -32.40 13.84
C THR A 615 -2.03 -32.19 13.08
N ILE A 616 -2.01 -31.14 12.25
CA ILE A 616 -0.88 -30.78 11.40
C ILE A 616 -0.53 -29.33 11.72
N GLY A 617 0.63 -29.12 12.35
CA GLY A 617 0.91 -27.84 12.99
C GLY A 617 -0.09 -27.57 14.11
N GLU A 618 -0.72 -26.40 14.11
CA GLU A 618 -1.73 -26.03 15.10
C GLU A 618 -3.17 -26.31 14.66
N ALA A 619 -3.37 -26.74 13.44
CA ALA A 619 -4.70 -27.00 12.88
C ALA A 619 -5.04 -28.50 12.84
N THR A 620 -6.32 -28.81 13.08
CA THR A 620 -6.86 -30.16 13.03
C THR A 620 -7.61 -30.36 11.72
N TYR A 621 -7.26 -31.42 10.99
CA TYR A 621 -7.85 -31.79 9.70
C TYR A 621 -8.54 -33.14 9.78
N ARG A 622 -9.60 -33.32 9.01
CA ARG A 622 -10.30 -34.59 8.84
C ARG A 622 -10.02 -35.17 7.45
N PHE A 623 -9.70 -36.43 7.37
CA PHE A 623 -9.56 -37.13 6.12
C PHE A 623 -10.65 -38.20 5.99
N GLY A 624 -11.35 -38.22 4.87
CA GLY A 624 -12.42 -39.14 4.57
C GLY A 624 -11.93 -40.57 4.39
N ALA A 625 -12.87 -41.48 4.15
CA ALA A 625 -12.54 -42.89 3.86
C ALA A 625 -11.72 -43.06 2.56
N ASP A 626 -11.80 -42.11 1.66
CA ASP A 626 -11.03 -42.02 0.41
C ASP A 626 -9.66 -41.35 0.57
N GLY A 627 -9.36 -40.87 1.80
CA GLY A 627 -8.13 -40.19 2.17
C GLY A 627 -8.07 -38.74 1.73
N TYR A 628 -9.13 -38.17 1.19
CA TYR A 628 -9.18 -36.72 0.89
C TYR A 628 -9.51 -35.89 2.13
N MET A 629 -8.93 -34.73 2.17
CA MET A 629 -9.22 -33.72 3.19
C MET A 629 -10.68 -33.29 3.10
N VAL A 630 -11.38 -33.33 4.24
CA VAL A 630 -12.78 -32.94 4.37
C VAL A 630 -12.88 -31.43 4.51
N THR A 631 -13.90 -30.82 3.86
CA THR A 631 -14.29 -29.42 4.02
C THR A 631 -15.80 -29.34 4.26
N GLY A 632 -16.27 -28.26 4.90
CA GLY A 632 -17.68 -28.12 5.29
C GLY A 632 -18.04 -28.95 6.51
N TRP A 633 -19.34 -29.28 6.65
CA TRP A 633 -19.87 -30.03 7.77
C TRP A 633 -19.53 -31.53 7.69
N ASP A 634 -18.96 -32.07 8.75
CA ASP A 634 -18.74 -33.50 8.91
C ASP A 634 -19.24 -34.00 10.27
N LYS A 635 -19.80 -35.18 10.27
CA LYS A 635 -20.31 -35.81 11.48
C LYS A 635 -19.50 -37.04 11.83
N THR A 636 -18.64 -36.92 12.82
CA THR A 636 -17.83 -38.05 13.32
C THR A 636 -18.28 -38.44 14.73
N ASP A 637 -18.56 -39.73 14.96
CA ASP A 637 -19.02 -40.30 16.25
C ASP A 637 -20.27 -39.58 16.84
N GLY A 638 -21.15 -39.11 15.96
CA GLY A 638 -22.37 -38.43 16.36
C GLY A 638 -22.23 -36.92 16.59
N VAL A 639 -21.02 -36.38 16.56
CA VAL A 639 -20.71 -34.96 16.78
C VAL A 639 -20.53 -34.27 15.44
N TRP A 640 -21.23 -33.15 15.23
CA TRP A 640 -21.02 -32.28 14.10
C TRP A 640 -19.86 -31.34 14.36
N SER A 641 -18.96 -31.26 13.38
CA SER A 641 -17.86 -30.28 13.30
C SER A 641 -17.87 -29.64 11.92
N TYR A 642 -17.33 -28.43 11.83
CA TYR A 642 -17.18 -27.72 10.57
C TYR A 642 -15.70 -27.60 10.22
N TYR A 643 -15.36 -27.95 9.00
CA TYR A 643 -14.01 -27.79 8.45
C TYR A 643 -14.05 -26.69 7.40
N ASN A 644 -13.26 -25.65 7.58
CA ASN A 644 -13.24 -24.55 6.65
C ASN A 644 -12.82 -25.00 5.23
N ALA A 645 -12.82 -24.08 4.26
CA ALA A 645 -12.47 -24.39 2.89
C ALA A 645 -11.02 -24.95 2.72
N TYR A 646 -10.20 -24.77 3.73
CA TYR A 646 -8.82 -25.29 3.78
C TYR A 646 -8.69 -26.58 4.57
N GLY A 647 -9.79 -27.16 4.98
CA GLY A 647 -9.86 -28.39 5.74
C GLY A 647 -9.52 -28.26 7.21
N ALA A 648 -9.15 -27.09 7.71
CA ALA A 648 -8.91 -26.88 9.12
C ALA A 648 -10.25 -26.86 9.88
N ARG A 649 -10.29 -27.58 11.03
CA ARG A 649 -11.47 -27.62 11.88
C ARG A 649 -11.73 -26.23 12.47
N ALA A 650 -12.90 -25.71 12.27
CA ALA A 650 -13.32 -24.43 12.80
C ALA A 650 -13.63 -24.51 14.31
N SER A 651 -13.48 -23.39 15.00
CA SER A 651 -13.89 -23.17 16.38
C SER A 651 -14.48 -21.76 16.53
N GLY A 652 -15.35 -21.57 17.53
CA GLY A 652 -16.04 -20.31 17.71
C GLY A 652 -17.21 -20.14 16.71
N TRP A 653 -17.52 -18.91 16.34
CA TRP A 653 -18.62 -18.59 15.45
C TRP A 653 -18.34 -18.97 14.01
N VAL A 654 -19.29 -19.62 13.36
CA VAL A 654 -19.25 -20.01 11.95
C VAL A 654 -20.54 -19.59 11.27
N SER A 655 -20.42 -18.89 10.13
CA SER A 655 -21.55 -18.64 9.24
C SER A 655 -21.48 -19.56 8.03
N ASP A 656 -22.53 -20.32 7.80
CA ASP A 656 -22.67 -21.17 6.62
C ASP A 656 -24.01 -20.88 5.92
N GLY A 657 -23.95 -20.46 4.66
CA GLY A 657 -25.13 -20.07 3.89
C GLY A 657 -25.97 -18.94 4.53
N GLY A 658 -25.36 -18.03 5.30
CA GLY A 658 -26.03 -16.95 6.01
C GLY A 658 -26.66 -17.38 7.35
N THR A 659 -26.43 -18.61 7.77
CA THR A 659 -26.89 -19.15 9.06
C THR A 659 -25.72 -19.24 10.02
N TRP A 660 -25.91 -18.75 11.24
CA TRP A 660 -24.86 -18.73 12.26
C TRP A 660 -24.92 -19.99 13.13
N TYR A 661 -23.71 -20.52 13.41
CA TYR A 661 -23.45 -21.67 14.27
C TYR A 661 -22.32 -21.31 15.23
N TYR A 662 -22.20 -22.04 16.33
CA TYR A 662 -21.08 -21.92 17.25
C TYR A 662 -20.43 -23.29 17.46
N LEU A 663 -19.12 -23.35 17.31
CA LEU A 663 -18.30 -24.55 17.50
C LEU A 663 -17.51 -24.36 18.79
N GLU A 664 -17.63 -25.27 19.74
CA GLU A 664 -16.90 -25.25 21.00
C GLU A 664 -15.39 -25.16 20.75
N PRO A 665 -14.70 -24.12 21.27
CA PRO A 665 -13.29 -23.88 20.94
C PRO A 665 -12.37 -25.06 21.25
N SER A 666 -12.62 -25.80 22.33
CA SER A 666 -11.76 -26.91 22.76
C SER A 666 -11.97 -28.18 21.95
N THR A 667 -13.18 -28.41 21.47
CA THR A 667 -13.56 -29.71 20.82
C THR A 667 -13.90 -29.56 19.34
N GLY A 668 -14.27 -28.37 18.89
CA GLY A 668 -14.85 -28.12 17.57
C GLY A 668 -16.27 -28.68 17.41
N ALA A 669 -16.93 -29.08 18.50
CA ALA A 669 -18.29 -29.60 18.49
C ALA A 669 -19.31 -28.48 18.28
N MET A 670 -20.28 -28.70 17.41
CA MET A 670 -21.37 -27.76 17.14
C MET A 670 -22.27 -27.62 18.38
N ALA A 671 -22.47 -26.38 18.85
CA ALA A 671 -23.34 -26.04 19.97
C ALA A 671 -24.82 -26.25 19.60
N THR A 672 -25.61 -26.71 20.57
CA THR A 672 -27.07 -26.82 20.52
C THR A 672 -27.66 -26.40 21.86
N GLY A 673 -28.88 -25.87 21.86
CA GLY A 673 -29.51 -25.39 23.09
C GLY A 673 -28.86 -24.13 23.64
N TRP A 674 -29.00 -23.89 24.95
CA TRP A 674 -28.40 -22.72 25.59
C TRP A 674 -26.88 -22.88 25.72
N THR A 675 -26.17 -21.89 25.20
CA THR A 675 -24.69 -21.85 25.23
C THR A 675 -24.22 -20.47 25.70
N GLN A 676 -23.24 -20.40 26.57
CA GLN A 676 -22.60 -19.15 27.01
C GLN A 676 -21.36 -18.90 26.13
N VAL A 677 -21.32 -17.75 25.51
CA VAL A 677 -20.17 -17.33 24.69
C VAL A 677 -19.70 -15.97 25.18
N GLY A 678 -18.49 -15.89 25.72
CA GLY A 678 -17.96 -14.63 26.25
C GLY A 678 -18.79 -13.99 27.36
N GLY A 679 -19.52 -14.78 28.15
CA GLY A 679 -20.40 -14.29 29.22
C GLY A 679 -21.81 -13.89 28.74
N THR A 680 -22.11 -14.01 27.45
CA THR A 680 -23.42 -13.73 26.85
C THR A 680 -24.13 -15.05 26.50
N GLY A 681 -25.41 -15.18 26.87
CA GLY A 681 -26.22 -16.35 26.53
C GLY A 681 -26.72 -16.31 25.08
N TYR A 682 -26.61 -17.44 24.39
CA TYR A 682 -27.17 -17.68 23.07
C TYR A 682 -28.01 -18.96 23.08
N LEU A 683 -29.00 -19.04 22.21
CA LEU A 683 -29.79 -20.23 22.05
C LEU A 683 -29.65 -20.77 20.63
N PHE A 684 -29.28 -22.04 20.52
CA PHE A 684 -29.14 -22.73 19.23
C PHE A 684 -30.26 -23.79 19.09
N SER A 685 -30.72 -24.00 17.88
CA SER A 685 -31.64 -25.08 17.57
C SER A 685 -30.98 -26.47 17.71
N ASP A 686 -31.75 -27.54 17.64
CA ASP A 686 -31.24 -28.90 17.61
C ASP A 686 -30.36 -29.19 16.35
N THR A 687 -30.44 -28.33 15.33
CA THR A 687 -29.62 -28.38 14.13
C THR A 687 -28.43 -27.43 14.23
N GLY A 688 -28.20 -26.80 15.39
CA GLY A 688 -27.09 -25.90 15.64
C GLY A 688 -27.29 -24.46 15.14
N THR A 689 -28.42 -24.15 14.54
CA THR A 689 -28.69 -22.79 14.04
C THR A 689 -28.92 -21.83 15.20
N MET A 690 -28.21 -20.69 15.20
CA MET A 690 -28.40 -19.60 16.15
C MET A 690 -29.83 -19.03 16.01
N LEU A 691 -30.55 -18.93 17.11
CA LEU A 691 -31.91 -18.40 17.15
C LEU A 691 -31.89 -16.90 17.47
N THR A 692 -32.87 -16.16 16.94
CA THR A 692 -33.08 -14.73 17.19
C THR A 692 -34.57 -14.44 17.49
N GLY A 693 -34.86 -13.25 18.00
CA GLY A 693 -36.24 -12.83 18.30
C GLY A 693 -36.82 -13.57 19.50
N TRP A 694 -38.16 -13.66 19.55
CA TRP A 694 -38.89 -14.31 20.64
C TRP A 694 -38.70 -15.83 20.63
N GLN A 695 -38.28 -16.38 21.78
CA GLN A 695 -38.06 -17.81 21.96
C GLN A 695 -38.75 -18.29 23.25
N HIS A 696 -39.32 -19.51 23.21
CA HIS A 696 -39.89 -20.15 24.38
C HIS A 696 -39.10 -21.40 24.77
N ALA A 697 -38.30 -21.32 25.83
CA ALA A 697 -37.42 -22.39 26.31
C ALA A 697 -37.56 -22.55 27.84
N GLY A 698 -38.73 -23.03 28.30
CA GLY A 698 -39.09 -23.09 29.72
C GLY A 698 -39.42 -21.72 30.32
N GLY A 699 -39.58 -20.71 29.52
CA GLY A 699 -39.98 -19.33 29.76
C GLY A 699 -39.87 -18.57 28.44
N TRP A 700 -40.37 -17.34 28.38
CA TRP A 700 -40.17 -16.47 27.23
C TRP A 700 -38.87 -15.69 27.36
N TYR A 701 -38.09 -15.70 26.31
CA TYR A 701 -36.83 -14.96 26.10
C TYR A 701 -36.91 -14.15 24.84
N TYR A 702 -36.14 -13.11 24.78
CA TYR A 702 -35.90 -12.38 23.53
C TYR A 702 -34.41 -12.40 23.22
N LEU A 703 -34.07 -12.80 22.02
CA LEU A 703 -32.72 -12.82 21.51
C LEU A 703 -32.56 -11.67 20.50
N ALA A 704 -31.59 -10.80 20.71
CA ALA A 704 -31.30 -9.71 19.80
C ALA A 704 -31.04 -10.22 18.36
N PRO A 705 -31.07 -9.39 17.32
CA PRO A 705 -30.64 -9.79 15.97
C PRO A 705 -29.27 -10.43 15.91
N SER A 706 -28.38 -10.08 16.84
CA SER A 706 -27.06 -10.71 17.02
C SER A 706 -27.11 -12.11 17.65
N GLY A 707 -28.29 -12.61 18.02
CA GLY A 707 -28.50 -13.86 18.78
C GLY A 707 -28.30 -13.72 20.29
N ALA A 708 -27.77 -12.61 20.77
CA ALA A 708 -27.52 -12.39 22.20
C ALA A 708 -28.80 -12.34 23.01
N MET A 709 -28.88 -13.08 24.13
CA MET A 709 -29.95 -13.03 25.10
C MET A 709 -30.02 -11.65 25.75
N VAL A 710 -31.16 -10.99 25.69
CA VAL A 710 -31.35 -9.69 26.32
C VAL A 710 -31.75 -9.82 27.78
N THR A 711 -31.36 -8.83 28.60
CA THR A 711 -31.74 -8.65 30.00
C THR A 711 -32.18 -7.21 30.24
N GLY A 712 -32.82 -6.96 31.38
CA GLY A 712 -33.27 -5.62 31.75
C GLY A 712 -34.49 -5.12 30.92
N TRP A 713 -34.66 -3.82 30.86
CA TRP A 713 -35.71 -3.16 30.13
C TRP A 713 -35.44 -3.16 28.62
N GLN A 714 -36.39 -3.65 27.84
CA GLN A 714 -36.33 -3.70 26.37
C GLN A 714 -37.57 -3.11 25.73
N ASN A 715 -37.37 -2.24 24.73
CA ASN A 715 -38.46 -1.76 23.88
C ASN A 715 -38.51 -2.64 22.62
N ILE A 716 -39.49 -3.49 22.50
CA ILE A 716 -39.64 -4.41 21.37
C ILE A 716 -40.91 -4.07 20.60
N GLY A 717 -40.72 -3.56 19.38
CA GLY A 717 -41.84 -2.99 18.60
C GLY A 717 -42.29 -1.66 19.21
N ILE A 718 -43.53 -1.64 19.75
CA ILE A 718 -44.12 -0.45 20.40
C ILE A 718 -44.37 -0.65 21.90
N SER A 719 -43.85 -1.75 22.47
CA SER A 719 -44.15 -2.15 23.85
C SER A 719 -42.87 -2.35 24.65
N TRP A 720 -42.96 -2.02 25.95
CA TRP A 720 -41.87 -2.25 26.89
C TRP A 720 -42.03 -3.59 27.59
N TYR A 721 -40.92 -4.29 27.70
CA TYR A 721 -40.74 -5.57 28.39
C TYR A 721 -39.59 -5.47 29.39
N TYR A 722 -39.61 -6.34 30.38
CA TYR A 722 -38.46 -6.51 31.29
C TYR A 722 -38.05 -7.98 31.32
N PHE A 723 -36.76 -8.21 31.19
CA PHE A 723 -36.14 -9.53 31.27
C PHE A 723 -35.26 -9.59 32.51
N GLY A 724 -35.42 -10.61 33.34
CA GLY A 724 -34.56 -10.83 34.51
C GLY A 724 -33.11 -11.05 34.13
N ASP A 725 -32.22 -11.14 35.14
CA ASP A 725 -30.80 -11.46 34.92
C ASP A 725 -30.60 -12.84 34.29
N ASP A 726 -31.58 -13.73 34.42
CA ASP A 726 -31.63 -15.04 33.77
C ASP A 726 -32.23 -14.98 32.34
N GLY A 727 -32.52 -13.79 31.82
CA GLY A 727 -33.09 -13.53 30.50
C GLY A 727 -34.60 -13.85 30.39
N ARG A 728 -35.26 -14.30 31.44
CA ARG A 728 -36.73 -14.61 31.37
C ARG A 728 -37.55 -13.34 31.40
N MET A 729 -38.56 -13.31 30.54
CA MET A 729 -39.53 -12.24 30.46
C MET A 729 -40.36 -12.17 31.75
N ALA A 730 -40.44 -10.99 32.35
CA ALA A 730 -41.28 -10.71 33.49
C ALA A 730 -42.78 -10.74 33.15
N THR A 731 -43.59 -11.31 34.05
CA THR A 731 -45.08 -11.26 33.99
C THR A 731 -45.63 -11.03 35.38
N GLY A 732 -46.80 -10.38 35.50
CA GLY A 732 -47.39 -10.03 36.78
C GLY A 732 -46.63 -8.94 37.53
N TRP A 733 -46.76 -8.89 38.86
CA TRP A 733 -46.05 -7.93 39.68
C TRP A 733 -44.60 -8.30 39.84
N THR A 734 -43.70 -7.42 39.40
CA THR A 734 -42.25 -7.61 39.44
C THR A 734 -41.58 -6.41 40.12
N SER A 735 -40.73 -6.66 41.11
CA SER A 735 -39.94 -5.62 41.78
C SER A 735 -38.60 -5.41 41.03
N ILE A 736 -38.38 -4.20 40.52
CA ILE A 736 -37.18 -3.82 39.77
C ILE A 736 -36.56 -2.61 40.49
N ALA A 737 -35.35 -2.75 40.94
CA ALA A 737 -34.63 -1.70 41.69
C ALA A 737 -35.47 -1.10 42.86
N GLY A 738 -36.22 -1.93 43.54
CA GLY A 738 -37.06 -1.53 44.69
C GLY A 738 -38.39 -0.86 44.33
N ARG A 739 -38.78 -0.82 43.07
CA ARG A 739 -40.06 -0.34 42.61
C ARG A 739 -40.88 -1.47 42.01
N TRP A 740 -42.21 -1.48 42.22
CA TRP A 740 -43.13 -2.48 41.67
C TRP A 740 -43.68 -2.05 40.33
N TYR A 741 -43.59 -2.95 39.37
CA TYR A 741 -44.13 -2.80 38.01
C TYR A 741 -45.06 -3.97 37.73
N TYR A 742 -46.11 -3.74 36.95
CA TYR A 742 -47.00 -4.81 36.53
C TYR A 742 -46.86 -5.09 35.04
N PHE A 743 -46.64 -6.35 34.72
CA PHE A 743 -46.57 -6.84 33.35
C PHE A 743 -47.71 -7.74 33.03
N ALA A 744 -48.38 -7.53 31.88
CA ALA A 744 -49.44 -8.41 31.40
C ALA A 744 -48.92 -9.86 31.24
N PRO A 745 -49.81 -10.87 31.11
CA PRO A 745 -49.38 -12.23 30.76
C PRO A 745 -48.61 -12.34 29.46
N SER A 746 -48.75 -11.37 28.56
CA SER A 746 -47.94 -11.19 27.32
C SER A 746 -46.55 -10.61 27.57
N GLY A 747 -46.21 -10.21 28.79
CA GLY A 747 -44.98 -9.56 29.17
C GLY A 747 -44.95 -8.05 28.94
N VAL A 748 -46.00 -7.46 28.34
CA VAL A 748 -46.04 -6.01 28.10
C VAL A 748 -46.19 -5.27 29.44
N TRP A 749 -45.38 -4.27 29.67
CA TRP A 749 -45.53 -3.35 30.79
C TRP A 749 -46.80 -2.52 30.66
N ILE A 750 -47.63 -2.44 31.73
CA ILE A 750 -48.90 -1.72 31.77
C ILE A 750 -48.83 -0.56 32.76
#